data_c8366320019b5064a38e3efc52a2d904
#
_entry.id   c8366320019b5064a38e3efc52a2d904
#
_cell.length_a   1.000
_cell.length_b   1.000
_cell.length_c   1.000
_cell.angle_alpha   90.00
_cell.angle_beta   90.00
_cell.angle_gamma   90.00
#
_symmetry.space_group_name_H-M   'P 1'
#
loop_
_entity.id
_entity.type
_entity.pdbx_description
1 polymer ?
#
loop_
_entity_poly.entity_id
_entity_poly.type
_entity_poly.pdbx_seq_one_letter_code
_entity_poly.pdbx_strand_id
1 'polypeptide(L)'
;LGNIAMNRLHFGIFSLAAAWMVTLAPSVVTSQQNKNIEEALKPKPRPKKEPLPGSAFPLQVIQGEKIALIGNSTAERFNLFGHFETLAQLRHAGKNLVIRNFARPADEVGNRQRPSDYTKIDDPLLAFNPDTFLCFFGFNESYKGAAGVAEFEQAYEAFLDEYAKKYARDDAGSAPRFVLISPIAFESAGPLLPEAGKRNAELKLYADATKRVAEKRKLLFVDLYGPTAKAMEGGSNGCHLNEAGDRVVAGILDFGLFFDARSGGTVPGRYEKLRAAVNDKSWVHSQDYRMLNGWYVYGGRRTWDTETFPREYLKIRAMAAVRDQYVWDIATGKEVAAKPDDSKTGDLFTPQTRFGVPNQKYSENQDGGPKILPPDELIKTCTVPPGFEIKLFADESKFPEIAKPVQMSFDAKGRLWISTMPSYPLWKPGDPKPNDKLVILEDTDNDGKADKSTVFYDKLHCPTGFEFFNGGVLVTDQPRILWLKDTDGDDKADQVVHVLDGLATEDTHHTMGAFEFNNSGLLHMLEGVAMSTTLETPWGPFRNFGTPGSYVLDPRTWKVRHFVTPGYGNPWCYVFDQWGQGFCGDGTMASQHWDTPLSGAQYRGRKGLNTVFNTEGMRPVVGSEFLHSRQFPDDVQGQFLYACVINMNGMPRWTFKDDGAGFKGDRVRHNPADPKTAFDLIKSSDKHFR
;
A
#
# COMPACT_ATOMS: atom_id res chain seq x y z
N LEU A 1 5.74 -49.26 20.52
CA LEU A 1 6.97 -49.04 21.30
C LEU A 1 7.96 -48.31 20.43
N GLY A 2 8.36 -47.10 20.80
CA GLY A 2 9.40 -46.35 20.13
C GLY A 2 9.02 -44.90 19.80
N ASN A 3 8.76 -44.07 20.81
CA ASN A 3 8.88 -42.62 20.70
C ASN A 3 10.32 -42.23 20.39
N ILE A 4 10.58 -41.53 19.29
CA ILE A 4 11.83 -40.85 19.12
C ILE A 4 11.54 -39.42 18.65
N ALA A 5 12.05 -38.52 19.45
CA ALA A 5 12.13 -37.10 19.23
C ALA A 5 12.89 -36.73 17.94
N MET A 6 12.21 -36.12 16.99
CA MET A 6 12.83 -35.45 15.85
C MET A 6 11.95 -34.30 15.39
N ASN A 7 11.93 -33.24 16.16
CA ASN A 7 11.20 -32.05 15.81
C ASN A 7 11.78 -30.79 16.50
N ARG A 8 13.06 -30.51 16.29
CA ARG A 8 13.65 -29.20 16.72
C ARG A 8 14.79 -28.65 15.84
N LEU A 9 14.87 -29.05 14.57
CA LEU A 9 16.01 -28.60 13.74
C LEU A 9 15.64 -27.77 12.49
N HIS A 10 14.38 -27.49 12.21
CA HIS A 10 14.01 -26.74 11.00
C HIS A 10 13.53 -25.29 11.26
N PHE A 11 13.46 -24.86 12.51
CA PHE A 11 13.16 -23.44 12.85
C PHE A 11 14.43 -22.57 13.03
N GLY A 12 15.61 -23.20 13.05
CA GLY A 12 16.88 -22.50 13.31
C GLY A 12 17.50 -21.80 12.09
N ILE A 13 17.16 -22.17 10.87
CA ILE A 13 17.85 -21.69 9.67
C ILE A 13 17.25 -20.36 9.16
N PHE A 14 15.98 -20.14 9.35
CA PHE A 14 15.36 -18.84 8.99
C PHE A 14 15.72 -17.70 9.96
N SER A 15 16.01 -18.03 11.23
CA SER A 15 16.51 -17.05 12.20
C SER A 15 18.00 -16.66 11.96
N LEU A 16 18.77 -17.51 11.30
CA LEU A 16 20.19 -17.25 11.05
C LEU A 16 20.45 -16.33 9.85
N ALA A 17 19.60 -16.32 8.83
CA ALA A 17 19.75 -15.36 7.72
C ALA A 17 19.38 -13.92 8.13
N ALA A 18 18.41 -13.76 9.04
CA ALA A 18 18.14 -12.47 9.68
C ALA A 18 19.19 -12.11 10.76
N ALA A 19 19.78 -13.11 11.40
CA ALA A 19 20.78 -12.92 12.45
C ALA A 19 22.18 -12.55 11.91
N TRP A 20 22.51 -12.85 10.65
CA TRP A 20 23.80 -12.47 10.07
C TRP A 20 23.89 -11.00 9.68
N MET A 21 22.78 -10.25 9.61
CA MET A 21 22.81 -8.79 9.58
C MET A 21 22.89 -8.14 10.97
N VAL A 22 22.74 -8.89 12.05
CA VAL A 22 22.65 -8.38 13.43
C VAL A 22 23.94 -8.60 14.24
N THR A 23 24.92 -9.36 13.77
CA THR A 23 26.13 -9.66 14.55
C THR A 23 27.33 -8.75 14.30
N LEU A 24 27.16 -7.56 13.73
CA LEU A 24 28.12 -6.48 13.90
C LEU A 24 27.68 -5.67 15.12
N ALA A 25 28.45 -5.83 16.18
CA ALA A 25 28.26 -5.33 17.53
C ALA A 25 27.41 -4.07 17.69
N PRO A 26 26.47 -4.04 18.63
CA PRO A 26 25.85 -2.80 19.05
C PRO A 26 26.89 -1.99 19.81
N SER A 27 27.55 -1.10 19.13
CA SER A 27 28.23 -0.01 19.83
C SER A 27 27.15 0.86 20.47
N VAL A 28 27.23 0.99 21.74
CA VAL A 28 26.48 1.80 22.68
C VAL A 28 26.03 3.13 22.05
N VAL A 29 24.91 3.12 21.33
CA VAL A 29 24.13 4.34 21.13
C VAL A 29 23.40 4.59 22.43
N THR A 30 23.72 5.69 23.01
CA THR A 30 23.47 6.05 24.36
C THR A 30 22.02 5.76 24.79
N SER A 31 21.88 4.98 25.84
CA SER A 31 20.65 4.67 26.57
C SER A 31 19.77 5.90 26.91
N GLN A 32 20.32 7.09 26.75
CA GLN A 32 19.68 8.37 27.07
C GLN A 32 18.79 8.89 25.93
N GLN A 33 19.21 8.73 24.66
CA GLN A 33 18.43 9.18 23.50
C GLN A 33 17.21 8.28 23.26
N ASN A 34 17.37 6.96 23.39
CA ASN A 34 16.25 6.01 23.37
C ASN A 34 15.22 6.29 24.47
N LYS A 35 15.67 6.65 25.67
CA LYS A 35 14.77 7.01 26.78
C LYS A 35 13.92 8.23 26.47
N ASN A 36 14.48 9.25 25.81
CA ASN A 36 13.75 10.49 25.52
C ASN A 36 12.63 10.28 24.50
N ILE A 37 12.78 9.36 23.53
CA ILE A 37 11.77 9.06 22.52
C ILE A 37 10.71 8.13 23.08
N GLU A 38 11.12 7.06 23.75
CA GLU A 38 10.18 6.20 24.48
C GLU A 38 9.36 7.00 25.50
N GLU A 39 9.95 8.01 26.11
CA GLU A 39 9.26 8.91 27.02
C GLU A 39 8.29 9.87 26.33
N ALA A 40 8.66 10.37 25.12
CA ALA A 40 7.78 11.22 24.32
C ALA A 40 6.57 10.46 23.76
N LEU A 41 6.71 9.16 23.53
CA LEU A 41 5.64 8.27 23.04
C LEU A 41 4.84 7.61 24.17
N LYS A 42 5.30 7.68 25.42
CA LYS A 42 4.53 7.17 26.55
C LYS A 42 3.18 7.86 26.65
N PRO A 43 2.12 7.10 26.91
CA PRO A 43 0.82 7.69 27.19
C PRO A 43 0.95 8.72 28.32
N LYS A 44 0.56 9.97 28.04
CA LYS A 44 0.49 11.00 29.08
C LYS A 44 -0.65 10.69 30.04
N PRO A 45 -0.53 11.05 31.33
CA PRO A 45 -1.64 10.94 32.28
C PRO A 45 -2.90 11.59 31.71
N ARG A 46 -4.01 10.87 31.77
CA ARG A 46 -5.31 11.31 31.23
C ARG A 46 -6.20 11.67 32.40
N PRO A 47 -6.46 12.96 32.63
CA PRO A 47 -7.30 13.40 33.72
C PRO A 47 -8.73 12.83 33.54
N LYS A 48 -9.42 12.69 34.69
CA LYS A 48 -10.82 12.25 34.69
C LYS A 48 -11.67 13.16 33.79
N LYS A 49 -12.41 12.53 32.90
CA LYS A 49 -13.32 13.21 31.98
C LYS A 49 -14.76 13.17 32.48
N GLU A 50 -15.53 14.19 32.14
CA GLU A 50 -16.96 14.19 32.37
C GLU A 50 -17.66 13.06 31.59
N PRO A 51 -18.73 12.47 32.15
CA PRO A 51 -19.52 11.46 31.47
C PRO A 51 -20.03 11.94 30.11
N LEU A 52 -20.04 11.05 29.12
CA LEU A 52 -20.67 11.34 27.84
C LEU A 52 -22.20 11.20 27.93
N PRO A 53 -22.95 11.94 27.12
CA PRO A 53 -24.33 11.60 26.85
C PRO A 53 -24.47 10.15 26.38
N GLY A 54 -25.59 9.51 26.65
CA GLY A 54 -25.83 8.12 26.25
C GLY A 54 -25.71 7.91 24.73
N SER A 55 -25.44 6.66 24.35
CA SER A 55 -25.46 6.25 22.93
C SER A 55 -26.93 6.07 22.49
N ALA A 56 -27.60 7.15 22.18
CA ALA A 56 -29.02 7.16 21.80
C ALA A 56 -29.27 8.17 20.67
N PHE A 57 -30.36 7.94 19.92
CA PHE A 57 -30.78 8.85 18.86
C PHE A 57 -31.62 10.02 19.38
N PRO A 58 -31.37 11.26 18.94
CA PRO A 58 -30.22 11.72 18.17
C PRO A 58 -28.96 11.75 19.03
N LEU A 59 -27.82 11.40 18.43
CA LEU A 59 -26.54 11.36 19.12
C LEU A 59 -26.13 12.77 19.55
N GLN A 60 -26.06 12.99 20.86
CA GLN A 60 -25.64 14.28 21.42
C GLN A 60 -24.13 14.37 21.47
N VAL A 61 -23.54 15.36 20.81
CA VAL A 61 -22.08 15.58 20.80
C VAL A 61 -21.67 16.67 21.80
N ILE A 62 -20.52 16.48 22.43
CA ILE A 62 -19.91 17.47 23.33
C ILE A 62 -18.88 18.34 22.60
N GLN A 63 -18.47 19.42 23.25
CA GLN A 63 -17.40 20.28 22.74
C GLN A 63 -16.08 19.53 22.66
N GLY A 64 -15.41 19.57 21.49
CA GLY A 64 -14.11 18.94 21.27
C GLY A 64 -14.15 17.42 21.27
N GLU A 65 -15.31 16.81 21.06
CA GLU A 65 -15.46 15.35 21.04
C GLU A 65 -14.57 14.69 20.01
N LYS A 66 -13.86 13.65 20.42
CA LYS A 66 -13.00 12.84 19.57
C LYS A 66 -13.74 11.60 19.09
N ILE A 67 -14.00 11.54 17.80
CA ILE A 67 -14.75 10.47 17.15
C ILE A 67 -13.79 9.62 16.30
N ALA A 68 -13.71 8.32 16.58
CA ALA A 68 -12.95 7.36 15.79
C ALA A 68 -13.89 6.52 14.93
N LEU A 69 -13.63 6.46 13.62
CA LEU A 69 -14.25 5.49 12.70
C LEU A 69 -13.36 4.25 12.67
N ILE A 70 -13.95 3.07 12.82
CA ILE A 70 -13.27 1.77 12.76
C ILE A 70 -14.10 0.76 12.00
N GLY A 71 -13.45 -0.21 11.39
CA GLY A 71 -14.11 -1.27 10.62
C GLY A 71 -13.52 -1.43 9.23
N ASN A 72 -14.37 -1.76 8.27
CA ASN A 72 -14.02 -2.18 6.91
C ASN A 72 -13.94 -1.03 5.89
N SER A 73 -13.90 -1.38 4.59
CA SER A 73 -13.80 -0.43 3.48
C SER A 73 -14.92 0.61 3.43
N THR A 74 -16.12 0.32 3.94
CA THR A 74 -17.20 1.32 3.96
C THR A 74 -16.77 2.56 4.73
N ALA A 75 -16.17 2.39 5.90
CA ALA A 75 -15.63 3.51 6.66
C ALA A 75 -14.32 4.04 6.07
N GLU A 76 -13.43 3.16 5.61
CA GLU A 76 -12.13 3.57 5.07
C GLU A 76 -12.28 4.53 3.89
N ARG A 77 -13.28 4.31 3.02
CA ARG A 77 -13.57 5.15 1.84
C ARG A 77 -13.90 6.60 2.19
N PHE A 78 -14.40 6.89 3.38
CA PHE A 78 -14.58 8.28 3.83
C PHE A 78 -13.27 9.08 3.87
N ASN A 79 -12.11 8.43 3.94
CA ASN A 79 -10.82 9.10 3.81
C ASN A 79 -10.56 9.67 2.41
N LEU A 80 -11.20 9.10 1.37
CA LEU A 80 -11.00 9.50 -0.02
C LEU A 80 -11.90 10.66 -0.42
N PHE A 81 -13.17 10.63 0.02
CA PHE A 81 -14.21 11.52 -0.49
C PHE A 81 -14.67 12.55 0.53
N GLY A 82 -14.57 12.27 1.83
CA GLY A 82 -14.76 13.22 2.92
C GLY A 82 -16.17 13.72 3.15
N HIS A 83 -17.19 13.13 2.52
CA HIS A 83 -18.56 13.63 2.62
C HIS A 83 -19.13 13.56 4.04
N PHE A 84 -18.93 12.44 4.75
CA PHE A 84 -19.46 12.26 6.10
C PHE A 84 -18.94 13.32 7.09
N GLU A 85 -17.61 13.48 7.16
CA GLU A 85 -17.05 14.47 8.08
C GLU A 85 -17.45 15.90 7.71
N THR A 86 -17.52 16.20 6.42
CA THR A 86 -17.99 17.52 5.95
C THR A 86 -19.39 17.83 6.47
N LEU A 87 -20.31 16.85 6.38
CA LEU A 87 -21.67 17.01 6.92
C LEU A 87 -21.67 17.19 8.43
N ALA A 88 -20.94 16.34 9.16
CA ALA A 88 -20.83 16.41 10.62
C ALA A 88 -20.26 17.75 11.10
N GLN A 89 -19.21 18.27 10.46
CA GLN A 89 -18.60 19.55 10.82
C GLN A 89 -19.51 20.74 10.52
N LEU A 90 -20.27 20.72 9.42
CA LEU A 90 -21.27 21.77 9.12
C LEU A 90 -22.44 21.74 10.10
N ARG A 91 -22.93 20.55 10.42
CA ARG A 91 -24.03 20.35 11.36
C ARG A 91 -23.70 20.85 12.76
N HIS A 92 -22.47 20.57 13.20
CA HIS A 92 -21.99 20.87 14.52
C HIS A 92 -20.94 21.99 14.52
N ALA A 93 -21.09 22.96 13.61
CA ALA A 93 -20.18 24.11 13.54
C ALA A 93 -20.03 24.77 14.91
N GLY A 94 -18.78 24.99 15.33
CA GLY A 94 -18.44 25.52 16.67
C GLY A 94 -18.33 24.47 17.78
N LYS A 95 -18.67 23.20 17.55
CA LYS A 95 -18.42 22.11 18.50
C LYS A 95 -16.98 21.60 18.45
N ASN A 96 -16.20 21.97 17.42
CA ASN A 96 -14.80 21.57 17.25
C ASN A 96 -14.61 20.06 17.33
N LEU A 97 -15.42 19.29 16.59
CA LEU A 97 -15.31 17.84 16.56
C LEU A 97 -13.97 17.42 15.97
N VAL A 98 -13.31 16.44 16.58
CA VAL A 98 -12.07 15.85 16.08
C VAL A 98 -12.39 14.46 15.55
N ILE A 99 -12.43 14.31 14.24
CA ILE A 99 -12.79 13.03 13.60
C ILE A 99 -11.53 12.40 12.99
N ARG A 100 -11.30 11.12 13.29
CA ARG A 100 -10.19 10.32 12.76
C ARG A 100 -10.71 8.96 12.29
N ASN A 101 -10.23 8.53 11.14
CA ASN A 101 -10.63 7.28 10.55
C ASN A 101 -9.49 6.26 10.65
N PHE A 102 -9.72 5.20 11.43
CA PHE A 102 -8.79 4.08 11.65
C PHE A 102 -9.29 2.78 10.99
N ALA A 103 -10.29 2.88 10.13
CA ALA A 103 -10.78 1.73 9.40
C ALA A 103 -9.72 1.20 8.40
N ARG A 104 -9.74 -0.10 8.16
CA ARG A 104 -8.93 -0.76 7.13
C ARG A 104 -9.75 -1.74 6.33
N PRO A 105 -9.50 -1.88 5.02
CA PRO A 105 -10.16 -2.90 4.22
C PRO A 105 -10.01 -4.29 4.83
N ALA A 106 -11.02 -5.10 4.69
CA ALA A 106 -11.13 -6.46 5.22
C ALA A 106 -11.10 -6.59 6.75
N ASP A 107 -11.20 -5.51 7.53
CA ASP A 107 -11.38 -5.63 8.98
C ASP A 107 -12.72 -6.31 9.29
N GLU A 108 -12.64 -7.29 10.18
CA GLU A 108 -13.77 -7.97 10.83
C GLU A 108 -13.72 -7.70 12.33
N VAL A 109 -14.87 -7.78 13.00
CA VAL A 109 -14.93 -7.56 14.46
C VAL A 109 -14.03 -8.53 15.26
N GLY A 110 -13.86 -9.76 14.77
CA GLY A 110 -13.00 -10.78 15.34
C GLY A 110 -11.60 -10.88 14.74
N ASN A 111 -11.33 -10.20 13.61
CA ASN A 111 -10.06 -10.32 12.88
C ASN A 111 -9.66 -8.99 12.24
N ARG A 112 -8.82 -8.27 12.94
CA ARG A 112 -8.23 -7.00 12.49
C ARG A 112 -6.72 -7.18 12.35
N GLN A 113 -6.30 -7.71 11.20
CA GLN A 113 -4.89 -7.97 10.93
C GLN A 113 -4.09 -6.65 10.93
N ARG A 114 -2.97 -6.67 11.63
CA ARG A 114 -2.01 -5.55 11.68
C ARG A 114 -0.59 -6.09 11.54
N PRO A 115 0.37 -5.25 11.10
CA PRO A 115 1.78 -5.62 11.12
C PRO A 115 2.22 -6.11 12.49
N SER A 116 3.17 -7.03 12.51
CA SER A 116 3.79 -7.50 13.73
C SER A 116 4.35 -6.31 14.53
N ASP A 117 4.07 -6.29 15.83
CA ASP A 117 4.53 -5.24 16.74
C ASP A 117 3.91 -3.84 16.53
N TYR A 118 2.84 -3.73 15.70
CA TYR A 118 2.17 -2.49 15.36
C TYR A 118 1.86 -1.57 16.57
N THR A 119 1.43 -2.15 17.68
CA THR A 119 1.06 -1.38 18.89
C THR A 119 2.09 -1.45 20.02
N LYS A 120 3.24 -2.09 19.83
CA LYS A 120 4.24 -2.20 20.88
C LYS A 120 4.94 -0.89 21.20
N ILE A 121 5.18 -0.07 20.19
CA ILE A 121 5.90 1.20 20.35
C ILE A 121 4.90 2.32 20.57
N ASP A 122 3.85 2.32 19.76
CA ASP A 122 2.85 3.35 19.71
C ASP A 122 1.53 2.76 19.18
N ASP A 123 0.46 2.96 19.90
CA ASP A 123 -0.88 2.65 19.44
C ASP A 123 -1.55 3.95 19.00
N PRO A 124 -1.70 4.22 17.68
CA PRO A 124 -2.23 5.49 17.21
C PRO A 124 -3.66 5.74 17.67
N LEU A 125 -4.45 4.67 17.91
CA LEU A 125 -5.80 4.78 18.43
C LEU A 125 -5.80 5.16 19.92
N LEU A 126 -4.87 4.59 20.70
CA LEU A 126 -4.67 4.96 22.10
C LEU A 126 -4.14 6.41 22.21
N ALA A 127 -3.19 6.79 21.36
CA ALA A 127 -2.67 8.15 21.29
C ALA A 127 -3.76 9.17 20.92
N PHE A 128 -4.69 8.80 20.06
CA PHE A 128 -5.85 9.62 19.70
C PHE A 128 -6.81 9.77 20.90
N ASN A 129 -6.98 8.74 21.71
CA ASN A 129 -7.86 8.72 22.89
C ASN A 129 -9.31 9.11 22.55
N PRO A 130 -10.06 8.30 21.79
CA PRO A 130 -11.40 8.62 21.33
C PRO A 130 -12.43 8.69 22.46
N ASP A 131 -13.39 9.58 22.31
CA ASP A 131 -14.59 9.65 23.16
C ASP A 131 -15.69 8.73 22.61
N THR A 132 -15.81 8.63 21.27
CA THR A 132 -16.83 7.86 20.58
C THR A 132 -16.25 7.04 19.46
N PHE A 133 -16.69 5.77 19.34
CA PHE A 133 -16.40 4.89 18.23
C PHE A 133 -17.63 4.74 17.33
N LEU A 134 -17.43 4.92 16.02
CA LEU A 134 -18.36 4.52 14.97
C LEU A 134 -17.86 3.21 14.36
N CYS A 135 -18.61 2.11 14.56
CA CYS A 135 -18.16 0.75 14.29
C CYS A 135 -18.84 0.18 13.03
N PHE A 136 -18.08 -0.06 11.97
CA PHE A 136 -18.53 -0.53 10.65
C PHE A 136 -18.08 -1.98 10.42
N PHE A 137 -18.86 -2.94 10.90
CA PHE A 137 -18.58 -4.36 10.78
C PHE A 137 -19.76 -5.12 10.18
N GLY A 138 -19.56 -6.39 9.83
CA GLY A 138 -20.61 -7.28 9.32
C GLY A 138 -20.54 -7.52 7.81
N PHE A 139 -19.85 -6.68 7.04
CA PHE A 139 -19.74 -6.90 5.59
C PHE A 139 -18.87 -8.11 5.26
N ASN A 140 -17.64 -8.15 5.77
CA ASN A 140 -16.70 -9.23 5.50
C ASN A 140 -17.11 -10.54 6.19
N GLU A 141 -17.63 -10.45 7.41
CA GLU A 141 -18.14 -11.60 8.15
C GLU A 141 -19.31 -12.27 7.44
N SER A 142 -20.11 -11.51 6.67
CA SER A 142 -21.29 -12.03 5.96
C SER A 142 -20.98 -13.09 4.90
N TYR A 143 -19.72 -13.21 4.45
CA TYR A 143 -19.29 -14.29 3.57
C TYR A 143 -19.31 -15.68 4.23
N LYS A 144 -19.45 -15.74 5.56
CA LYS A 144 -19.69 -16.99 6.31
C LYS A 144 -21.17 -17.43 6.26
N GLY A 145 -22.06 -16.63 5.67
CA GLY A 145 -23.49 -16.92 5.57
C GLY A 145 -24.16 -17.04 6.95
N ALA A 146 -25.28 -17.73 7.01
CA ALA A 146 -26.06 -17.90 8.24
C ALA A 146 -25.27 -18.62 9.37
N ALA A 147 -24.34 -19.50 9.02
CA ALA A 147 -23.55 -20.27 9.99
C ALA A 147 -22.62 -19.39 10.84
N GLY A 148 -22.20 -18.22 10.32
CA GLY A 148 -21.27 -17.33 11.03
C GLY A 148 -21.96 -16.31 11.95
N VAL A 149 -23.29 -16.19 11.94
CA VAL A 149 -24.00 -15.12 12.65
C VAL A 149 -23.79 -15.18 14.17
N ALA A 150 -23.91 -16.36 14.78
CA ALA A 150 -23.71 -16.51 16.23
C ALA A 150 -22.26 -16.17 16.66
N GLU A 151 -21.27 -16.60 15.86
CA GLU A 151 -19.87 -16.26 16.08
C GLU A 151 -19.67 -14.74 15.98
N PHE A 152 -20.30 -14.09 15.00
CA PHE A 152 -20.21 -12.64 14.80
C PHE A 152 -20.77 -11.88 16.01
N GLU A 153 -21.96 -12.24 16.51
CA GLU A 153 -22.55 -11.59 17.69
C GLU A 153 -21.66 -11.74 18.92
N GLN A 154 -21.14 -12.96 19.17
CA GLN A 154 -20.23 -13.20 20.29
C GLN A 154 -18.92 -12.40 20.15
N ALA A 155 -18.34 -12.37 18.96
CA ALA A 155 -17.13 -11.60 18.69
C ALA A 155 -17.36 -10.10 18.85
N TYR A 156 -18.54 -9.59 18.46
CA TYR A 156 -18.89 -8.19 18.62
C TYR A 156 -19.02 -7.79 20.09
N GLU A 157 -19.62 -8.60 20.90
CA GLU A 157 -19.70 -8.36 22.34
C GLU A 157 -18.34 -8.34 23.01
N ALA A 158 -17.50 -9.33 22.68
CA ALA A 158 -16.13 -9.40 23.18
C ALA A 158 -15.30 -8.16 22.75
N PHE A 159 -15.47 -7.73 21.51
CA PHE A 159 -14.84 -6.52 20.99
C PHE A 159 -15.24 -5.27 21.77
N LEU A 160 -16.53 -5.08 22.06
CA LEU A 160 -17.01 -3.94 22.83
C LEU A 160 -16.40 -3.90 24.23
N ASP A 161 -16.32 -5.06 24.90
CA ASP A 161 -15.72 -5.17 26.25
C ASP A 161 -14.21 -4.91 26.23
N GLU A 162 -13.50 -5.46 25.23
CA GLU A 162 -12.07 -5.24 25.05
C GLU A 162 -11.76 -3.76 24.80
N TYR A 163 -12.49 -3.13 23.86
CA TYR A 163 -12.23 -1.75 23.45
C TYR A 163 -12.66 -0.74 24.51
N ALA A 164 -13.74 -1.02 25.26
CA ALA A 164 -14.12 -0.19 26.39
C ALA A 164 -13.03 -0.11 27.46
N LYS A 165 -12.34 -1.23 27.71
CA LYS A 165 -11.23 -1.31 28.66
C LYS A 165 -9.94 -0.75 28.11
N LYS A 166 -9.52 -1.19 26.91
CA LYS A 166 -8.24 -0.82 26.29
C LYS A 166 -8.17 0.68 25.97
N TYR A 167 -9.26 1.23 25.46
CA TYR A 167 -9.34 2.64 25.04
C TYR A 167 -10.20 3.48 26.01
N ALA A 168 -10.11 3.18 27.30
CA ALA A 168 -10.74 4.02 28.32
C ALA A 168 -10.35 5.49 28.12
N ARG A 169 -11.29 6.39 28.29
CA ARG A 169 -11.15 7.85 28.02
C ARG A 169 -10.20 8.56 28.97
N ASP A 170 -10.03 8.00 30.16
CA ASP A 170 -9.18 8.54 31.23
C ASP A 170 -8.58 7.42 32.08
N ASP A 171 -7.69 7.77 33.00
CA ASP A 171 -7.02 6.80 33.89
C ASP A 171 -7.94 6.27 35.01
N ALA A 172 -9.14 6.85 35.17
CA ALA A 172 -10.19 6.33 36.05
C ALA A 172 -11.01 5.19 35.40
N GLY A 173 -10.76 4.89 34.11
CA GLY A 173 -11.42 3.80 33.41
C GLY A 173 -12.78 4.17 32.79
N SER A 174 -13.06 5.47 32.57
CA SER A 174 -14.30 5.91 31.91
C SER A 174 -14.39 5.33 30.48
N ALA A 175 -15.42 4.52 30.20
CA ALA A 175 -15.56 3.89 28.91
C ALA A 175 -15.86 4.90 27.78
N PRO A 176 -15.36 4.71 26.56
CA PRO A 176 -15.82 5.42 25.39
C PRO A 176 -17.25 5.01 25.04
N ARG A 177 -17.91 5.83 24.25
CA ARG A 177 -19.23 5.55 23.67
C ARG A 177 -19.08 4.78 22.35
N PHE A 178 -20.00 3.84 22.09
CA PHE A 178 -20.03 3.10 20.84
C PHE A 178 -21.34 3.36 20.09
N VAL A 179 -21.25 3.42 18.77
CA VAL A 179 -22.38 3.41 17.84
C VAL A 179 -22.15 2.26 16.87
N LEU A 180 -23.11 1.35 16.75
CA LEU A 180 -23.01 0.21 15.84
C LEU A 180 -23.71 0.51 14.53
N ILE A 181 -23.02 0.28 13.42
CA ILE A 181 -23.46 0.64 12.09
C ILE A 181 -23.55 -0.64 11.26
N SER A 182 -24.69 -0.89 10.62
CA SER A 182 -24.86 -2.06 9.77
C SER A 182 -23.98 -1.99 8.53
N PRO A 183 -23.64 -3.13 7.88
CA PRO A 183 -23.05 -3.11 6.56
C PRO A 183 -23.97 -2.38 5.56
N ILE A 184 -23.41 -1.92 4.45
CA ILE A 184 -24.17 -1.48 3.28
C ILE A 184 -24.72 -2.68 2.51
N ALA A 185 -25.75 -2.47 1.70
CA ALA A 185 -26.19 -3.48 0.76
C ALA A 185 -25.17 -3.66 -0.37
N PHE A 186 -25.09 -4.88 -0.89
CA PHE A 186 -24.27 -5.21 -2.04
C PHE A 186 -24.98 -4.77 -3.32
N GLU A 187 -24.29 -4.02 -4.15
CA GLU A 187 -24.80 -3.54 -5.43
C GLU A 187 -24.47 -4.48 -6.56
N SER A 188 -25.38 -4.66 -7.51
CA SER A 188 -25.12 -5.41 -8.73
C SER A 188 -24.30 -4.57 -9.70
N ALA A 189 -23.02 -4.87 -9.82
CA ALA A 189 -22.10 -4.13 -10.67
C ALA A 189 -21.71 -4.87 -11.96
N GLY A 190 -22.49 -5.87 -12.35
CA GLY A 190 -22.34 -6.58 -13.62
C GLY A 190 -22.39 -8.10 -13.53
N PRO A 191 -22.50 -8.79 -14.68
CA PRO A 191 -22.73 -10.24 -14.73
C PRO A 191 -21.49 -11.09 -14.32
N LEU A 192 -20.33 -10.49 -14.24
CA LEU A 192 -19.07 -11.14 -13.83
C LEU A 192 -18.77 -11.00 -12.33
N LEU A 193 -19.63 -10.30 -11.59
CA LEU A 193 -19.54 -10.11 -10.14
C LEU A 193 -20.55 -10.99 -9.39
N PRO A 194 -20.42 -11.16 -8.08
CA PRO A 194 -21.36 -11.96 -7.31
C PRO A 194 -22.81 -11.45 -7.47
N GLU A 195 -23.75 -12.36 -7.45
CA GLU A 195 -25.19 -12.04 -7.55
C GLU A 195 -25.65 -11.28 -6.30
N ALA A 196 -26.17 -10.07 -6.53
CA ALA A 196 -26.56 -9.16 -5.44
C ALA A 196 -27.68 -9.71 -4.57
N GLY A 197 -28.66 -10.43 -5.12
CA GLY A 197 -29.77 -10.99 -4.35
C GLY A 197 -29.28 -11.96 -3.27
N LYS A 198 -28.41 -12.91 -3.63
CA LYS A 198 -27.81 -13.86 -2.70
C LYS A 198 -26.94 -13.14 -1.65
N ARG A 199 -26.09 -12.22 -2.08
CA ARG A 199 -25.24 -11.45 -1.16
C ARG A 199 -26.05 -10.63 -0.17
N ASN A 200 -27.11 -9.98 -0.64
CA ASN A 200 -27.98 -9.15 0.20
C ASN A 200 -28.77 -9.99 1.21
N ALA A 201 -29.18 -11.22 0.86
CA ALA A 201 -29.80 -12.11 1.82
C ALA A 201 -28.85 -12.46 2.98
N GLU A 202 -27.57 -12.70 2.68
CA GLU A 202 -26.52 -12.94 3.69
C GLU A 202 -26.22 -11.67 4.50
N LEU A 203 -26.02 -10.52 3.85
CA LEU A 203 -25.74 -9.24 4.51
C LEU A 203 -26.85 -8.81 5.48
N LYS A 204 -28.10 -9.07 5.12
CA LYS A 204 -29.23 -8.77 6.00
C LYS A 204 -29.13 -9.49 7.34
N LEU A 205 -28.66 -10.74 7.37
CA LEU A 205 -28.48 -11.50 8.62
C LEU A 205 -27.51 -10.80 9.57
N TYR A 206 -26.43 -10.21 9.02
CA TYR A 206 -25.42 -9.49 9.80
C TYR A 206 -25.84 -8.06 10.17
N ALA A 207 -26.63 -7.40 9.33
CA ALA A 207 -27.27 -6.14 9.70
C ALA A 207 -28.25 -6.34 10.88
N ASP A 208 -29.09 -7.39 10.83
CA ASP A 208 -30.00 -7.74 11.92
C ASP A 208 -29.25 -8.17 13.19
N ALA A 209 -28.13 -8.88 13.05
CA ALA A 209 -27.27 -9.26 14.17
C ALA A 209 -26.61 -8.04 14.84
N THR A 210 -26.08 -7.10 14.04
CA THR A 210 -25.55 -5.83 14.55
C THR A 210 -26.61 -5.07 15.36
N LYS A 211 -27.84 -5.04 14.86
CA LYS A 211 -28.99 -4.43 15.57
C LYS A 211 -29.26 -5.12 16.91
N ARG A 212 -29.32 -6.45 16.94
CA ARG A 212 -29.54 -7.21 18.19
C ARG A 212 -28.45 -6.95 19.24
N VAL A 213 -27.18 -6.89 18.81
CA VAL A 213 -26.06 -6.56 19.72
C VAL A 213 -26.23 -5.13 20.26
N ALA A 214 -26.57 -4.16 19.41
CA ALA A 214 -26.81 -2.79 19.83
C ALA A 214 -27.96 -2.68 20.84
N GLU A 215 -29.10 -3.33 20.58
CA GLU A 215 -30.25 -3.36 21.48
C GLU A 215 -29.91 -3.99 22.83
N LYS A 216 -29.22 -5.14 22.83
CA LYS A 216 -28.75 -5.82 24.05
C LYS A 216 -27.83 -4.95 24.91
N ARG A 217 -26.93 -4.19 24.25
CA ARG A 217 -25.95 -3.31 24.91
C ARG A 217 -26.49 -1.90 25.16
N LYS A 218 -27.72 -1.60 24.73
CA LYS A 218 -28.34 -0.27 24.81
C LYS A 218 -27.50 0.81 24.10
N LEU A 219 -26.99 0.49 22.91
CA LEU A 219 -26.21 1.36 22.07
C LEU A 219 -27.05 1.84 20.87
N LEU A 220 -26.70 3.00 20.35
CA LEU A 220 -27.28 3.48 19.10
C LEU A 220 -26.91 2.54 17.95
N PHE A 221 -27.93 2.14 17.18
CA PHE A 221 -27.79 1.43 15.93
C PHE A 221 -28.13 2.35 14.76
N VAL A 222 -27.28 2.37 13.75
CA VAL A 222 -27.56 3.06 12.47
C VAL A 222 -27.68 2.03 11.36
N ASP A 223 -28.82 2.01 10.71
CA ASP A 223 -29.09 1.14 9.56
C ASP A 223 -28.59 1.79 8.27
N LEU A 224 -27.51 1.26 7.69
CA LEU A 224 -27.08 1.56 6.32
C LEU A 224 -27.66 0.57 5.32
N TYR A 225 -27.91 -0.70 5.73
CA TYR A 225 -28.35 -1.76 4.82
C TYR A 225 -29.68 -1.44 4.13
N GLY A 226 -30.69 -1.13 4.91
CA GLY A 226 -32.02 -0.89 4.38
C GLY A 226 -32.10 0.26 3.39
N PRO A 227 -31.59 1.45 3.72
CA PRO A 227 -31.55 2.58 2.79
C PRO A 227 -30.68 2.34 1.55
N THR A 228 -29.47 1.75 1.69
CA THR A 228 -28.57 1.51 0.55
C THR A 228 -29.12 0.47 -0.42
N ALA A 229 -29.86 -0.52 0.05
CA ALA A 229 -30.56 -1.48 -0.82
C ALA A 229 -31.58 -0.83 -1.77
N LYS A 230 -31.99 0.40 -1.49
CA LYS A 230 -32.98 1.16 -2.28
C LYS A 230 -32.36 2.33 -3.05
N ALA A 231 -31.25 2.88 -2.59
CA ALA A 231 -30.73 4.17 -3.06
C ALA A 231 -29.37 4.05 -3.78
N MET A 232 -28.75 2.86 -3.79
CA MET A 232 -27.45 2.66 -4.46
C MET A 232 -27.68 2.19 -5.89
N GLU A 233 -27.44 3.05 -6.86
CA GLU A 233 -27.41 2.70 -8.28
C GLU A 233 -26.15 3.30 -8.90
N GLY A 234 -25.19 2.45 -9.30
CA GLY A 234 -23.90 2.87 -9.80
C GLY A 234 -22.99 3.51 -8.76
N GLY A 235 -23.29 3.34 -7.47
CA GLY A 235 -22.52 3.92 -6.36
C GLY A 235 -21.38 3.07 -5.84
N SER A 236 -21.31 1.80 -6.25
CA SER A 236 -20.22 0.90 -5.86
C SER A 236 -19.91 -0.15 -6.91
N ASN A 237 -18.77 -0.86 -6.73
CA ASN A 237 -18.45 -2.08 -7.49
C ASN A 237 -18.99 -3.36 -6.79
N GLY A 238 -20.01 -3.22 -5.95
CA GLY A 238 -20.55 -4.26 -5.10
C GLY A 238 -20.13 -4.13 -3.63
N CYS A 239 -18.89 -3.73 -3.35
CA CYS A 239 -18.39 -3.55 -1.98
C CYS A 239 -17.70 -2.19 -1.75
N HIS A 240 -17.04 -1.64 -2.75
CA HIS A 240 -16.32 -0.38 -2.60
C HIS A 240 -17.13 0.79 -3.15
N LEU A 241 -17.37 1.78 -2.31
CA LEU A 241 -18.04 3.02 -2.69
C LEU A 241 -17.15 3.82 -3.67
N ASN A 242 -17.77 4.37 -4.71
CA ASN A 242 -17.22 5.51 -5.45
C ASN A 242 -17.68 6.83 -4.80
N GLU A 243 -17.34 7.98 -5.36
CA GLU A 243 -17.70 9.27 -4.76
C GLU A 243 -19.22 9.49 -4.65
N ALA A 244 -19.99 9.02 -5.64
CA ALA A 244 -21.44 9.12 -5.60
C ALA A 244 -22.05 8.26 -4.49
N GLY A 245 -21.59 7.01 -4.36
CA GLY A 245 -22.02 6.11 -3.29
C GLY A 245 -21.60 6.60 -1.90
N ASP A 246 -20.37 7.13 -1.77
CA ASP A 246 -19.90 7.74 -0.52
C ASP A 246 -20.80 8.91 -0.09
N ARG A 247 -21.18 9.79 -1.02
CA ARG A 247 -22.12 10.89 -0.74
C ARG A 247 -23.45 10.39 -0.24
N VAL A 248 -24.01 9.34 -0.83
CA VAL A 248 -25.30 8.73 -0.41
C VAL A 248 -25.15 8.13 0.99
N VAL A 249 -24.12 7.31 1.22
CA VAL A 249 -23.90 6.65 2.52
C VAL A 249 -23.60 7.67 3.61
N ALA A 250 -22.80 8.70 3.33
CA ALA A 250 -22.53 9.80 4.26
C ALA A 250 -23.81 10.53 4.68
N GLY A 251 -24.74 10.78 3.75
CA GLY A 251 -26.04 11.38 4.05
C GLY A 251 -26.92 10.50 4.93
N ILE A 252 -26.98 9.19 4.64
CA ILE A 252 -27.71 8.21 5.45
C ILE A 252 -27.12 8.13 6.87
N LEU A 253 -25.81 8.09 6.98
CA LEU A 253 -25.09 8.03 8.27
C LEU A 253 -25.33 9.31 9.10
N ASP A 254 -25.20 10.47 8.49
CA ASP A 254 -25.42 11.76 9.15
C ASP A 254 -26.87 11.85 9.67
N PHE A 255 -27.85 11.45 8.84
CA PHE A 255 -29.25 11.39 9.23
C PHE A 255 -29.49 10.40 10.37
N GLY A 256 -28.93 9.19 10.29
CA GLY A 256 -29.08 8.14 11.29
C GLY A 256 -28.42 8.44 12.63
N LEU A 257 -27.42 9.31 12.65
CA LEU A 257 -26.75 9.74 13.86
C LEU A 257 -27.44 10.95 14.51
N PHE A 258 -27.78 11.97 13.72
CA PHE A 258 -27.98 13.30 14.26
C PHE A 258 -29.36 13.92 13.98
N PHE A 259 -30.18 13.31 13.20
CA PHE A 259 -31.40 13.91 12.63
C PHE A 259 -31.93 15.12 13.40
N ASP A 260 -31.82 16.32 12.79
CA ASP A 260 -32.54 17.53 13.15
C ASP A 260 -33.03 18.19 11.85
N ALA A 261 -34.34 18.33 11.72
CA ALA A 261 -34.99 19.00 10.58
C ALA A 261 -34.55 20.46 10.38
N ARG A 262 -33.81 21.02 11.32
CA ARG A 262 -33.35 22.42 11.32
C ARG A 262 -31.90 22.59 10.85
N SER A 263 -31.19 21.55 10.47
CA SER A 263 -29.81 21.70 9.97
C SER A 263 -29.83 22.50 8.67
N GLY A 264 -29.39 23.75 8.81
CA GLY A 264 -29.47 24.77 7.78
C GLY A 264 -28.85 24.34 6.48
N GLY A 265 -29.42 24.77 5.38
CA GLY A 265 -28.94 24.54 4.05
C GLY A 265 -27.44 24.82 3.94
N THR A 266 -26.73 23.93 3.27
CA THR A 266 -25.33 24.11 2.93
C THR A 266 -25.18 25.37 2.07
N VAL A 267 -24.33 26.30 2.49
CA VAL A 267 -23.99 27.44 1.66
C VAL A 267 -23.22 26.92 0.45
N PRO A 268 -23.70 27.09 -0.77
CA PRO A 268 -22.97 26.67 -1.96
C PRO A 268 -21.53 27.22 -1.94
N GLY A 269 -20.56 26.39 -2.30
CA GLY A 269 -19.13 26.73 -2.26
C GLY A 269 -18.44 26.47 -0.92
N ARG A 270 -19.10 26.62 0.23
CA ARG A 270 -18.52 26.28 1.55
C ARG A 270 -18.36 24.78 1.71
N TYR A 271 -19.34 24.00 1.22
CA TYR A 271 -19.29 22.55 1.30
C TYR A 271 -18.05 21.98 0.62
N GLU A 272 -17.79 22.33 -0.62
CA GLU A 272 -16.65 21.80 -1.38
C GLU A 272 -15.29 22.31 -0.81
N LYS A 273 -15.24 23.58 -0.38
CA LYS A 273 -14.04 24.10 0.30
C LYS A 273 -13.76 23.33 1.62
N LEU A 274 -14.78 23.04 2.40
CA LEU A 274 -14.66 22.26 3.62
C LEU A 274 -14.27 20.81 3.32
N ARG A 275 -14.91 20.20 2.32
CA ARG A 275 -14.61 18.82 1.89
C ARG A 275 -13.14 18.67 1.44
N ALA A 276 -12.65 19.63 0.67
CA ALA A 276 -11.23 19.63 0.29
C ALA A 276 -10.30 19.71 1.52
N ALA A 277 -10.64 20.50 2.52
CA ALA A 277 -9.87 20.58 3.78
C ALA A 277 -9.96 19.29 4.60
N VAL A 278 -11.14 18.65 4.64
CA VAL A 278 -11.35 17.34 5.27
C VAL A 278 -10.51 16.26 4.59
N ASN A 279 -10.50 16.23 3.25
CA ASN A 279 -9.71 15.27 2.49
C ASN A 279 -8.20 15.48 2.68
N ASP A 280 -7.75 16.75 2.76
CA ASP A 280 -6.34 17.06 3.06
C ASP A 280 -5.94 16.57 4.46
N LYS A 281 -6.78 16.79 5.45
CA LYS A 281 -6.60 16.29 6.82
C LYS A 281 -6.59 14.76 6.88
N SER A 282 -7.54 14.10 6.20
CA SER A 282 -7.67 12.64 6.18
C SER A 282 -6.44 12.00 5.53
N TRP A 283 -5.93 12.58 4.45
CA TRP A 283 -4.71 12.14 3.81
C TRP A 283 -3.51 12.23 4.76
N VAL A 284 -3.32 13.36 5.46
CA VAL A 284 -2.24 13.52 6.46
C VAL A 284 -2.39 12.51 7.59
N HIS A 285 -3.61 12.34 8.14
CA HIS A 285 -3.85 11.38 9.20
C HIS A 285 -3.57 9.93 8.76
N SER A 286 -3.88 9.56 7.53
CA SER A 286 -3.61 8.21 7.02
C SER A 286 -2.12 7.88 7.02
N GLN A 287 -1.24 8.85 6.89
CA GLN A 287 0.21 8.66 6.97
C GLN A 287 0.68 8.30 8.40
N ASP A 288 -0.10 8.56 9.44
CA ASP A 288 0.21 8.13 10.80
C ASP A 288 -0.04 6.61 10.98
N TYR A 289 -1.24 6.13 10.71
CA TYR A 289 -1.60 4.74 11.02
C TYR A 289 -1.38 3.74 9.85
N ARG A 290 -1.10 4.22 8.65
CA ARG A 290 -0.71 3.43 7.46
C ARG A 290 0.58 3.96 6.83
N MET A 291 1.53 4.37 7.65
CA MET A 291 2.79 4.94 7.20
C MET A 291 3.54 3.98 6.29
N LEU A 292 4.00 4.47 5.16
CA LEU A 292 4.96 3.76 4.32
C LEU A 292 6.25 3.49 5.11
N ASN A 293 6.84 2.32 4.91
CA ASN A 293 7.95 1.82 5.70
C ASN A 293 7.62 1.61 7.20
N GLY A 294 6.35 1.39 7.53
CA GLY A 294 5.90 1.18 8.90
C GLY A 294 6.58 0.01 9.61
N TRP A 295 7.06 -1.02 8.88
CA TRP A 295 7.83 -2.11 9.46
C TRP A 295 9.14 -1.64 10.07
N TYR A 296 9.82 -0.71 9.45
CA TYR A 296 11.03 -0.11 9.98
C TYR A 296 10.77 0.68 11.27
N VAL A 297 9.58 1.22 11.40
CA VAL A 297 9.12 1.91 12.61
C VAL A 297 8.76 0.94 13.70
N TYR A 298 7.90 -0.04 13.39
CA TYR A 298 7.36 -0.99 14.36
C TYR A 298 8.30 -2.19 14.58
N GLY A 299 9.28 -2.40 13.75
CA GLY A 299 10.20 -3.54 13.75
C GLY A 299 11.68 -3.17 13.61
N GLY A 300 12.30 -3.55 12.48
CA GLY A 300 13.75 -3.50 12.28
C GLY A 300 14.38 -2.11 12.35
N ARG A 301 13.80 -1.09 11.71
CA ARG A 301 14.36 0.27 11.71
C ARG A 301 14.42 0.89 13.09
N ARG A 302 13.53 0.51 13.97
CA ARG A 302 13.56 0.92 15.37
C ARG A 302 14.91 0.66 16.05
N THR A 303 15.60 -0.42 15.68
CA THR A 303 16.85 -0.80 16.31
C THR A 303 18.03 0.05 15.89
N TRP A 304 17.95 0.75 14.76
CA TRP A 304 19.05 1.53 14.22
C TRP A 304 18.68 2.97 13.81
N ASP A 305 17.39 3.31 13.77
CA ASP A 305 16.90 4.69 13.58
C ASP A 305 15.78 4.98 14.59
N THR A 306 16.17 5.20 15.82
CA THR A 306 15.25 5.42 16.93
C THR A 306 14.77 6.86 17.04
N GLU A 307 15.31 7.77 16.26
CA GLU A 307 15.04 9.20 16.40
C GLU A 307 14.14 9.76 15.30
N THR A 308 14.36 9.37 14.06
CA THR A 308 13.67 9.97 12.90
C THR A 308 12.20 9.62 12.88
N PHE A 309 11.87 8.33 12.94
CA PHE A 309 10.49 7.87 12.78
C PHE A 309 9.52 8.31 13.88
N PRO A 310 9.88 8.24 15.18
CA PRO A 310 8.96 8.73 16.21
C PRO A 310 8.62 10.20 16.04
N ARG A 311 9.56 11.01 15.55
CA ARG A 311 9.32 12.44 15.28
C ARG A 311 8.42 12.65 14.07
N GLU A 312 8.49 11.76 13.08
CA GLU A 312 7.57 11.77 11.92
C GLU A 312 6.12 11.61 12.38
N TYR A 313 5.79 10.66 13.27
CA TYR A 313 4.43 10.55 13.81
C TYR A 313 3.99 11.79 14.56
N LEU A 314 4.86 12.31 15.47
CA LEU A 314 4.51 13.47 16.26
C LEU A 314 4.22 14.68 15.37
N LYS A 315 5.03 14.86 14.30
CA LYS A 315 4.80 15.91 13.33
C LYS A 315 3.51 15.68 12.53
N ILE A 316 3.24 14.46 12.04
CA ILE A 316 2.00 14.15 11.34
C ILE A 316 0.78 14.44 12.20
N ARG A 317 0.80 14.05 13.49
CA ARG A 317 -0.29 14.32 14.44
C ARG A 317 -0.48 15.80 14.69
N ALA A 318 0.61 16.56 14.81
CA ALA A 318 0.56 18.01 14.90
C ALA A 318 0.00 18.65 13.63
N MET A 319 0.42 18.21 12.44
CA MET A 319 -0.13 18.64 11.15
C MET A 319 -1.62 18.34 11.03
N ALA A 320 -2.07 17.17 11.50
CA ALA A 320 -3.49 16.82 11.53
C ALA A 320 -4.28 17.74 12.47
N ALA A 321 -3.72 18.12 13.63
CA ALA A 321 -4.36 19.05 14.56
C ALA A 321 -4.46 20.47 13.98
N VAL A 322 -3.46 20.93 13.25
CA VAL A 322 -3.53 22.22 12.51
C VAL A 322 -4.68 22.18 11.50
N ARG A 323 -4.88 21.06 10.84
CA ARG A 323 -5.98 20.87 9.88
C ARG A 323 -7.34 20.76 10.53
N ASP A 324 -7.43 20.26 11.78
CA ASP A 324 -8.69 20.33 12.54
C ASP A 324 -9.11 21.79 12.73
N GLN A 325 -8.20 22.65 13.16
CA GLN A 325 -8.51 24.08 13.35
C GLN A 325 -8.92 24.73 12.02
N TYR A 326 -8.23 24.39 10.92
CA TYR A 326 -8.55 24.90 9.59
C TYR A 326 -9.95 24.45 9.11
N VAL A 327 -10.32 23.21 9.37
CA VAL A 327 -11.67 22.64 9.11
C VAL A 327 -12.72 23.37 9.93
N TRP A 328 -12.50 23.61 11.22
CA TRP A 328 -13.47 24.31 12.09
C TRP A 328 -13.65 25.78 11.69
N ASP A 329 -12.60 26.44 11.27
CA ASP A 329 -12.67 27.84 10.82
C ASP A 329 -13.50 27.95 9.53
N ILE A 330 -13.31 27.03 8.56
CA ILE A 330 -14.16 26.96 7.37
C ILE A 330 -15.62 26.62 7.74
N ALA A 331 -15.83 25.63 8.60
CA ALA A 331 -17.17 25.19 9.01
C ALA A 331 -17.97 26.33 9.67
N THR A 332 -17.30 27.17 10.46
CA THR A 332 -17.91 28.35 11.12
C THR A 332 -17.99 29.57 10.20
N GLY A 333 -17.45 29.49 8.97
CA GLY A 333 -17.51 30.59 7.99
C GLY A 333 -16.47 31.66 8.15
N LYS A 334 -15.39 31.40 8.88
CA LYS A 334 -14.26 32.31 8.98
C LYS A 334 -13.45 32.31 7.67
N GLU A 335 -12.81 33.41 7.38
CA GLU A 335 -11.79 33.46 6.34
C GLU A 335 -10.54 32.70 6.79
N VAL A 336 -9.98 31.91 5.89
CA VAL A 336 -8.78 31.11 6.13
C VAL A 336 -7.77 31.35 5.01
N ALA A 337 -6.49 31.17 5.33
CA ALA A 337 -5.41 31.17 4.34
C ALA A 337 -5.65 30.10 3.25
N ALA A 338 -4.92 30.17 2.14
CA ALA A 338 -5.07 29.22 1.02
C ALA A 338 -4.73 27.76 1.42
N LYS A 339 -3.90 27.59 2.44
CA LYS A 339 -3.47 26.27 2.97
C LYS A 339 -3.23 26.37 4.49
N PRO A 340 -3.31 25.23 5.21
CA PRO A 340 -2.92 25.14 6.62
C PRO A 340 -1.45 25.53 6.83
N ASP A 341 -1.13 26.14 7.97
CA ASP A 341 0.23 26.52 8.34
C ASP A 341 0.88 25.45 9.21
N ASP A 342 1.77 24.67 8.62
CA ASP A 342 2.53 23.60 9.28
C ASP A 342 3.84 24.09 9.94
N SER A 343 4.15 25.40 9.95
CA SER A 343 5.42 25.95 10.44
C SER A 343 5.71 25.66 11.91
N LYS A 344 4.67 25.42 12.72
CA LYS A 344 4.77 25.13 14.15
C LYS A 344 4.55 23.66 14.51
N THR A 345 4.56 22.76 13.55
CA THR A 345 4.30 21.32 13.78
C THR A 345 5.53 20.53 14.24
N GLY A 346 6.64 21.19 14.46
CA GLY A 346 7.92 20.60 14.86
C GLY A 346 8.80 20.25 13.65
N ASP A 347 10.08 20.11 13.91
CA ASP A 347 11.07 19.80 12.89
C ASP A 347 11.29 18.28 12.78
N LEU A 348 11.57 17.82 11.57
CA LEU A 348 12.09 16.49 11.35
C LEU A 348 13.56 16.45 11.76
N PHE A 349 13.96 15.33 12.30
CA PHE A 349 15.34 15.08 12.65
C PHE A 349 16.05 14.37 11.49
N THR A 350 17.13 14.96 10.99
CA THR A 350 18.00 14.27 10.04
C THR A 350 18.99 13.45 10.84
N PRO A 351 19.01 12.12 10.75
CA PRO A 351 19.94 11.29 11.48
C PRO A 351 21.36 11.65 11.06
N GLN A 352 22.20 11.97 12.03
CA GLN A 352 23.61 12.27 11.79
C GLN A 352 24.45 11.01 11.62
N THR A 353 23.87 9.87 11.95
CA THR A 353 24.57 8.60 11.94
C THR A 353 23.70 7.48 11.38
N ARG A 354 24.32 6.56 10.69
CA ARG A 354 23.77 5.23 10.43
C ARG A 354 24.34 4.27 11.46
N PHE A 355 23.58 3.35 11.96
CA PHE A 355 24.06 2.36 12.93
C PHE A 355 24.74 2.95 14.17
N GLY A 356 24.40 4.18 14.54
CA GLY A 356 24.95 4.81 15.73
C GLY A 356 26.40 5.28 15.61
N VAL A 357 26.94 5.38 14.41
CA VAL A 357 28.32 5.88 14.20
C VAL A 357 28.25 7.36 13.85
N PRO A 358 28.74 8.25 14.73
CA PRO A 358 28.70 9.71 14.51
C PRO A 358 29.40 10.08 13.21
N ASN A 359 28.76 10.97 12.43
CA ASN A 359 29.32 11.55 11.20
C ASN A 359 29.74 10.55 10.14
N GLN A 360 29.30 9.30 10.21
CA GLN A 360 29.53 8.37 9.13
C GLN A 360 28.74 8.76 7.91
N LYS A 361 29.44 9.15 6.86
CA LYS A 361 28.82 9.41 5.56
C LYS A 361 28.29 8.10 4.98
N TYR A 362 27.07 8.16 4.47
CA TYR A 362 26.37 7.01 3.91
C TYR A 362 26.80 6.63 2.53
N SER A 363 27.43 7.52 1.87
CA SER A 363 27.84 7.35 0.51
C SER A 363 29.13 6.55 0.48
N GLU A 364 29.25 5.64 -0.44
CA GLU A 364 30.48 4.98 -0.78
C GLU A 364 31.57 6.01 -1.16
N ASN A 365 31.17 7.21 -1.53
CA ASN A 365 32.02 8.36 -1.72
C ASN A 365 32.05 9.20 -0.46
N GLN A 366 33.20 9.22 0.22
CA GLN A 366 33.41 10.07 1.40
C GLN A 366 33.20 11.57 1.11
N ASP A 367 33.09 11.95 -0.17
CA ASP A 367 33.02 13.33 -0.66
C ASP A 367 31.60 13.84 -0.90
N GLY A 368 30.56 13.15 -0.40
CA GLY A 368 29.21 13.69 -0.40
C GLY A 368 28.19 13.04 -1.34
N GLY A 369 28.50 11.89 -1.92
CA GLY A 369 27.57 11.11 -2.73
C GLY A 369 28.24 10.44 -3.93
N PRO A 370 27.58 9.51 -4.62
CA PRO A 370 28.09 8.91 -5.82
C PRO A 370 28.33 10.00 -6.89
N LYS A 371 29.48 9.94 -7.54
CA LYS A 371 29.74 10.78 -8.69
C LYS A 371 28.88 10.28 -9.84
N ILE A 372 27.85 11.04 -10.19
CA ILE A 372 26.98 10.75 -11.34
C ILE A 372 27.73 11.20 -12.60
N LEU A 373 27.96 10.28 -13.51
CA LEU A 373 28.56 10.58 -14.80
C LEU A 373 27.50 11.21 -15.73
N PRO A 374 27.86 12.23 -16.54
CA PRO A 374 27.03 12.64 -17.65
C PRO A 374 26.71 11.46 -18.58
N PRO A 375 25.55 11.43 -19.25
CA PRO A 375 25.15 10.30 -20.09
C PRO A 375 26.18 9.86 -21.12
N ASP A 376 26.80 10.78 -21.82
CA ASP A 376 27.85 10.48 -22.82
C ASP A 376 29.13 9.87 -22.22
N GLU A 377 29.45 10.22 -20.96
CA GLU A 377 30.55 9.61 -20.25
C GLU A 377 30.16 8.23 -19.74
N LEU A 378 28.93 8.06 -19.26
CA LEU A 378 28.41 6.77 -18.79
C LEU A 378 28.41 5.74 -19.93
N ILE A 379 27.93 6.12 -21.13
CA ILE A 379 27.91 5.24 -22.30
C ILE A 379 29.32 4.73 -22.63
N LYS A 380 30.36 5.56 -22.53
CA LYS A 380 31.76 5.17 -22.76
C LYS A 380 32.28 4.14 -21.77
N THR A 381 31.65 4.01 -20.60
CA THR A 381 32.00 2.97 -19.62
C THR A 381 31.40 1.61 -19.94
N CYS A 382 30.44 1.58 -20.88
CA CYS A 382 29.67 0.39 -21.23
C CYS A 382 30.39 -0.45 -22.31
N THR A 383 30.30 -1.75 -22.16
CA THR A 383 30.69 -2.74 -23.16
C THR A 383 29.46 -3.51 -23.61
N VAL A 384 29.30 -3.65 -24.91
CA VAL A 384 28.23 -4.43 -25.57
C VAL A 384 28.82 -5.47 -26.52
N PRO A 385 28.06 -6.50 -26.91
CA PRO A 385 28.52 -7.51 -27.88
C PRO A 385 28.91 -6.89 -29.23
N PRO A 386 29.79 -7.56 -30.01
CA PRO A 386 30.09 -7.13 -31.38
C PRO A 386 28.82 -7.02 -32.23
N GLY A 387 28.69 -5.92 -32.98
CA GLY A 387 27.51 -5.65 -33.81
C GLY A 387 26.38 -4.92 -33.10
N PHE A 388 26.53 -4.65 -31.79
CA PHE A 388 25.58 -3.84 -31.03
C PHE A 388 26.18 -2.47 -30.72
N GLU A 389 25.32 -1.50 -30.56
CA GLU A 389 25.65 -0.17 -30.02
C GLU A 389 24.67 0.22 -28.92
N ILE A 390 25.12 1.08 -28.00
CA ILE A 390 24.28 1.68 -26.98
C ILE A 390 24.07 3.16 -27.30
N LYS A 391 22.85 3.61 -27.24
CA LYS A 391 22.45 5.00 -27.43
C LYS A 391 21.63 5.50 -26.25
N LEU A 392 21.76 6.77 -25.94
CA LEU A 392 20.90 7.43 -24.97
C LEU A 392 19.54 7.70 -25.61
N PHE A 393 18.48 7.14 -25.03
CA PHE A 393 17.10 7.42 -25.45
C PHE A 393 16.53 8.63 -24.74
N ALA A 394 16.69 8.72 -23.42
CA ALA A 394 16.23 9.84 -22.60
C ALA A 394 17.04 9.92 -21.29
N ASP A 395 17.12 11.11 -20.71
CA ASP A 395 17.71 11.36 -19.40
C ASP A 395 16.99 12.50 -18.66
N GLU A 396 17.24 12.59 -17.35
CA GLU A 396 16.62 13.56 -16.44
C GLU A 396 17.03 15.01 -16.72
N SER A 397 18.10 15.27 -17.46
CA SER A 397 18.52 16.62 -17.78
C SER A 397 17.63 17.26 -18.84
N LYS A 398 17.11 16.44 -19.76
CA LYS A 398 16.12 16.83 -20.78
C LYS A 398 14.68 16.68 -20.27
N PHE A 399 14.41 15.63 -19.52
CA PHE A 399 13.09 15.27 -19.02
C PHE A 399 13.11 15.06 -17.49
N PRO A 400 13.14 16.12 -16.68
CA PRO A 400 13.25 16.00 -15.22
C PRO A 400 12.10 15.21 -14.57
N GLU A 401 10.97 15.05 -15.26
CA GLU A 401 9.82 14.27 -14.79
C GLU A 401 10.06 12.76 -14.75
N ILE A 402 11.11 12.24 -15.43
CA ILE A 402 11.45 10.81 -15.39
C ILE A 402 12.39 10.44 -14.23
N ALA A 403 12.67 11.36 -13.32
CA ALA A 403 13.56 11.13 -12.20
C ALA A 403 13.14 9.94 -11.33
N LYS A 404 14.10 9.09 -10.97
CA LYS A 404 13.90 7.84 -10.21
C LYS A 404 12.90 6.88 -10.87
N PRO A 405 13.16 6.39 -12.09
CA PRO A 405 12.29 5.44 -12.76
C PRO A 405 12.24 4.11 -12.00
N VAL A 406 11.07 3.47 -11.99
CA VAL A 406 10.83 2.20 -11.27
C VAL A 406 10.48 1.08 -12.23
N GLN A 407 9.52 1.32 -13.10
CA GLN A 407 9.09 0.36 -14.13
C GLN A 407 8.93 1.10 -15.45
N MET A 408 9.15 0.39 -16.55
CA MET A 408 8.92 0.90 -17.89
C MET A 408 8.28 -0.19 -18.75
N SER A 409 7.45 0.23 -19.69
CA SER A 409 6.78 -0.64 -20.68
C SER A 409 6.46 0.17 -21.93
N PHE A 410 6.31 -0.52 -23.09
CA PHE A 410 5.90 0.10 -24.33
C PHE A 410 4.41 -0.09 -24.58
N ASP A 411 3.73 0.97 -24.99
CA ASP A 411 2.35 0.88 -25.42
C ASP A 411 2.22 0.35 -26.87
N ALA A 412 0.99 0.11 -27.30
CA ALA A 412 0.71 -0.37 -28.65
C ALA A 412 1.10 0.60 -29.77
N LYS A 413 1.40 1.87 -29.46
CA LYS A 413 1.91 2.87 -30.41
C LYS A 413 3.45 2.90 -30.45
N GLY A 414 4.13 2.09 -29.61
CA GLY A 414 5.58 2.05 -29.49
C GLY A 414 6.16 3.18 -28.62
N ARG A 415 5.35 3.87 -27.83
CA ARG A 415 5.79 4.92 -26.92
C ARG A 415 6.24 4.28 -25.60
N LEU A 416 7.31 4.82 -25.01
CA LEU A 416 7.83 4.35 -23.74
C LEU A 416 7.06 4.99 -22.57
N TRP A 417 6.46 4.15 -21.73
CA TRP A 417 5.84 4.59 -20.48
C TRP A 417 6.76 4.26 -19.31
N ILE A 418 6.84 5.18 -18.35
CA ILE A 418 7.71 5.08 -17.18
C ILE A 418 6.90 5.45 -15.93
N SER A 419 6.93 4.59 -14.90
CA SER A 419 6.54 5.00 -13.56
C SER A 419 7.75 5.57 -12.83
N THR A 420 7.57 6.68 -12.11
CA THR A 420 8.63 7.36 -11.38
C THR A 420 8.27 7.49 -9.90
N MET A 421 9.27 7.45 -9.03
CA MET A 421 9.07 7.42 -7.59
C MET A 421 10.03 8.37 -6.84
N PRO A 422 9.98 9.71 -7.15
CA PRO A 422 10.81 10.70 -6.44
C PRO A 422 10.55 10.74 -4.92
N SER A 423 9.35 10.35 -4.45
CA SER A 423 9.00 10.27 -3.03
C SER A 423 9.63 9.10 -2.28
N TYR A 424 10.31 8.15 -2.96
CA TYR A 424 10.94 7.00 -2.32
C TYR A 424 11.97 7.42 -1.25
N PRO A 425 12.05 6.78 -0.08
CA PRO A 425 11.28 5.58 0.32
C PRO A 425 9.90 5.86 0.91
N LEU A 426 9.62 7.10 1.27
CA LEU A 426 8.33 7.57 1.78
C LEU A 426 8.25 9.09 1.68
N TRP A 427 7.02 9.60 1.69
CA TRP A 427 6.78 11.02 1.88
C TRP A 427 7.24 11.47 3.27
N LYS A 428 7.95 12.60 3.34
CA LYS A 428 8.37 13.19 4.61
C LYS A 428 7.34 14.23 5.07
N PRO A 429 6.90 14.16 6.33
CA PRO A 429 5.95 15.13 6.86
C PRO A 429 6.45 16.57 6.74
N GLY A 430 5.67 17.43 6.09
CA GLY A 430 6.03 18.81 5.80
C GLY A 430 6.51 19.06 4.37
N ASP A 431 6.88 18.02 3.63
CA ASP A 431 7.12 18.14 2.20
C ASP A 431 5.78 18.33 1.44
N PRO A 432 5.79 18.83 0.21
CA PRO A 432 4.65 18.75 -0.69
C PRO A 432 4.12 17.32 -0.78
N LYS A 433 2.82 17.16 -1.04
CA LYS A 433 2.26 15.82 -1.28
C LYS A 433 3.03 15.11 -2.39
N PRO A 434 3.15 13.78 -2.33
CA PRO A 434 3.80 13.01 -3.38
C PRO A 434 3.24 13.37 -4.75
N ASN A 435 4.12 13.45 -5.71
CA ASN A 435 3.81 13.67 -7.11
C ASN A 435 4.54 12.67 -8.01
N ASP A 436 4.63 11.44 -7.52
CA ASP A 436 5.11 10.33 -8.32
C ASP A 436 4.23 10.18 -9.56
N LYS A 437 4.80 9.72 -10.68
CA LYS A 437 4.18 9.93 -11.99
C LYS A 437 4.14 8.65 -12.83
N LEU A 438 3.20 8.66 -13.77
CA LEU A 438 3.33 7.94 -15.03
C LEU A 438 3.65 8.96 -16.13
N VAL A 439 4.70 8.69 -16.89
CA VAL A 439 5.21 9.56 -17.94
C VAL A 439 5.29 8.79 -19.25
N ILE A 440 4.90 9.43 -20.34
CA ILE A 440 5.01 8.92 -21.72
C ILE A 440 6.14 9.65 -22.41
N LEU A 441 7.08 8.89 -22.98
CA LEU A 441 8.14 9.40 -23.84
C LEU A 441 7.91 8.97 -25.28
N GLU A 442 8.11 9.88 -26.21
CA GLU A 442 7.94 9.68 -27.64
C GLU A 442 9.19 10.10 -28.40
N ASP A 443 9.59 9.28 -29.36
CA ASP A 443 10.54 9.58 -30.43
C ASP A 443 9.72 9.88 -31.69
N THR A 444 9.46 11.17 -31.98
CA THR A 444 8.51 11.58 -33.01
C THR A 444 9.14 11.66 -34.38
N ASP A 445 10.48 11.70 -34.49
CA ASP A 445 11.23 11.76 -35.72
C ASP A 445 12.00 10.45 -36.03
N ASN A 446 11.90 9.44 -35.16
CA ASN A 446 12.51 8.11 -35.27
C ASN A 446 14.05 8.13 -35.33
N ASP A 447 14.69 9.04 -34.60
CA ASP A 447 16.16 9.11 -34.50
C ASP A 447 16.74 8.21 -33.40
N GLY A 448 15.87 7.54 -32.63
CA GLY A 448 16.23 6.68 -31.50
C GLY A 448 16.38 7.45 -30.19
N LYS A 449 15.87 8.69 -30.09
CA LYS A 449 15.87 9.53 -28.90
C LYS A 449 14.50 10.13 -28.67
N ALA A 450 14.09 10.14 -27.43
CA ALA A 450 12.87 10.83 -27.06
C ALA A 450 13.01 12.35 -27.30
N ASP A 451 12.04 12.93 -27.98
CA ASP A 451 11.94 14.37 -28.18
C ASP A 451 10.71 14.99 -27.52
N LYS A 452 9.74 14.18 -27.12
CA LYS A 452 8.52 14.60 -26.43
C LYS A 452 8.28 13.79 -25.15
N SER A 453 7.83 14.50 -24.10
CA SER A 453 7.38 13.91 -22.83
C SER A 453 5.99 14.41 -22.49
N THR A 454 5.14 13.51 -22.04
CA THR A 454 3.81 13.83 -21.52
C THR A 454 3.62 13.20 -20.14
N VAL A 455 3.29 13.98 -19.14
CA VAL A 455 2.91 13.48 -17.82
C VAL A 455 1.46 13.00 -17.91
N PHE A 456 1.26 11.67 -17.90
CA PHE A 456 -0.05 11.05 -17.97
C PHE A 456 -0.83 11.20 -16.66
N TYR A 457 -0.13 11.04 -15.53
CA TYR A 457 -0.72 11.23 -14.18
C TYR A 457 0.37 11.55 -13.17
N ASP A 458 0.15 12.53 -12.27
CA ASP A 458 1.16 13.08 -11.34
C ASP A 458 0.74 13.08 -9.87
N LYS A 459 -0.27 12.28 -9.50
CA LYS A 459 -0.80 12.24 -8.12
C LYS A 459 -0.61 10.87 -7.47
N LEU A 460 0.45 10.14 -7.88
CA LEU A 460 0.76 8.83 -7.34
C LEU A 460 1.64 8.93 -6.10
N HIS A 461 1.61 7.86 -5.30
CA HIS A 461 2.50 7.65 -4.16
C HIS A 461 3.08 6.24 -4.23
N CYS A 462 4.38 6.14 -4.50
CA CYS A 462 5.13 4.88 -4.61
C CYS A 462 4.52 3.88 -5.63
N PRO A 463 4.43 4.24 -6.92
CA PRO A 463 3.91 3.36 -7.98
C PRO A 463 4.92 2.27 -8.33
N THR A 464 4.89 1.15 -7.62
CA THR A 464 5.82 0.02 -7.77
C THR A 464 5.47 -0.95 -8.90
N GLY A 465 4.34 -0.76 -9.55
CA GLY A 465 3.91 -1.56 -10.69
C GLY A 465 2.83 -0.87 -11.51
N PHE A 466 2.89 -1.02 -12.83
CA PHE A 466 1.79 -0.62 -13.72
C PHE A 466 1.69 -1.57 -14.91
N GLU A 467 0.49 -1.66 -15.52
CA GLU A 467 0.27 -2.44 -16.74
C GLU A 467 -0.97 -1.91 -17.50
N PHE A 468 -0.97 -2.05 -18.82
CA PHE A 468 -2.06 -1.57 -19.68
C PHE A 468 -3.29 -2.47 -19.57
N PHE A 469 -4.45 -1.88 -19.41
CA PHE A 469 -5.72 -2.63 -19.34
C PHE A 469 -6.89 -1.79 -19.84
N ASN A 470 -7.69 -2.38 -20.72
CA ASN A 470 -9.00 -1.83 -21.19
C ASN A 470 -8.95 -0.36 -21.63
N GLY A 471 -7.92 0.02 -22.40
CA GLY A 471 -7.70 1.38 -22.87
C GLY A 471 -7.29 2.38 -21.80
N GLY A 472 -6.79 1.90 -20.68
CA GLY A 472 -6.20 2.66 -19.59
C GLY A 472 -5.02 1.90 -18.98
N VAL A 473 -4.65 2.27 -17.75
CA VAL A 473 -3.48 1.73 -17.03
C VAL A 473 -3.89 1.34 -15.62
N LEU A 474 -3.63 0.09 -15.24
CA LEU A 474 -3.62 -0.33 -13.83
C LEU A 474 -2.29 0.09 -13.22
N VAL A 475 -2.32 0.74 -12.07
CA VAL A 475 -1.10 1.21 -11.40
C VAL A 475 -1.26 1.14 -9.89
N THR A 476 -0.16 0.81 -9.20
CA THR A 476 -0.12 0.93 -7.74
C THR A 476 -0.04 2.39 -7.32
N ASP A 477 -0.85 2.75 -6.34
CA ASP A 477 -0.84 4.03 -5.61
C ASP A 477 -0.99 3.69 -4.12
N GLN A 478 0.13 3.45 -3.45
CA GLN A 478 0.12 2.90 -2.10
C GLN A 478 -0.84 3.64 -1.15
N PRO A 479 -1.81 2.96 -0.54
CA PRO A 479 -2.03 1.50 -0.40
C PRO A 479 -3.08 0.91 -1.38
N ARG A 480 -3.16 1.39 -2.60
CA ARG A 480 -4.23 1.08 -3.57
C ARG A 480 -3.70 0.58 -4.90
N ILE A 481 -4.61 0.01 -5.70
CA ILE A 481 -4.45 -0.11 -7.14
C ILE A 481 -5.52 0.77 -7.79
N LEU A 482 -5.07 1.66 -8.68
CA LEU A 482 -5.92 2.51 -9.49
C LEU A 482 -6.01 1.98 -10.92
N TRP A 483 -7.12 2.24 -11.59
CA TRP A 483 -7.21 2.22 -13.04
C TRP A 483 -7.40 3.64 -13.54
N LEU A 484 -6.45 4.09 -14.35
CA LEU A 484 -6.37 5.43 -14.90
C LEU A 484 -6.70 5.38 -16.38
N LYS A 485 -7.52 6.28 -16.87
CA LYS A 485 -7.85 6.36 -18.29
C LYS A 485 -7.89 7.80 -18.76
N ASP A 486 -7.40 8.00 -19.96
CA ASP A 486 -7.61 9.15 -20.80
C ASP A 486 -8.88 8.91 -21.64
N THR A 487 -9.92 9.73 -21.48
CA THR A 487 -11.19 9.58 -22.18
C THR A 487 -11.38 10.59 -23.30
N ASP A 488 -10.59 11.66 -23.35
CA ASP A 488 -10.66 12.73 -24.36
C ASP A 488 -9.49 12.72 -25.36
N GLY A 489 -8.46 11.91 -25.13
CA GLY A 489 -7.36 11.66 -26.06
C GLY A 489 -6.23 12.67 -25.98
N ASP A 490 -6.06 13.38 -24.86
CA ASP A 490 -4.98 14.35 -24.64
C ASP A 490 -3.71 13.75 -24.02
N ASP A 491 -3.66 12.41 -23.88
CA ASP A 491 -2.62 11.64 -23.20
C ASP A 491 -2.48 11.97 -21.70
N LYS A 492 -3.57 12.40 -21.04
CA LYS A 492 -3.65 12.59 -19.58
C LYS A 492 -4.84 11.84 -19.00
N ALA A 493 -4.65 11.30 -17.82
CA ALA A 493 -5.73 10.60 -17.14
C ALA A 493 -6.76 11.60 -16.59
N ASP A 494 -7.97 11.55 -17.09
CA ASP A 494 -9.14 12.29 -16.62
C ASP A 494 -10.13 11.40 -15.85
N GLN A 495 -10.01 10.08 -15.99
CA GLN A 495 -10.79 9.10 -15.22
C GLN A 495 -9.89 8.32 -14.27
N VAL A 496 -10.28 8.30 -12.99
CA VAL A 496 -9.57 7.58 -11.91
C VAL A 496 -10.55 6.65 -11.21
N VAL A 497 -10.26 5.34 -11.25
CA VAL A 497 -11.07 4.33 -10.57
C VAL A 497 -10.24 3.60 -9.52
N HIS A 498 -10.72 3.58 -8.29
CA HIS A 498 -10.10 2.82 -7.21
C HIS A 498 -10.50 1.34 -7.33
N VAL A 499 -9.57 0.50 -7.79
CA VAL A 499 -9.78 -0.92 -8.09
C VAL A 499 -9.71 -1.77 -6.84
N LEU A 500 -8.60 -1.71 -6.13
CA LEU A 500 -8.35 -2.42 -4.88
C LEU A 500 -7.83 -1.44 -3.83
N ASP A 501 -8.15 -1.72 -2.58
CA ASP A 501 -7.67 -0.99 -1.42
C ASP A 501 -7.25 -1.95 -0.32
N GLY A 502 -6.22 -1.59 0.45
CA GLY A 502 -5.72 -2.41 1.54
C GLY A 502 -4.37 -3.07 1.30
N LEU A 503 -3.63 -2.66 0.25
CA LEU A 503 -2.24 -3.07 0.08
C LEU A 503 -1.42 -2.71 1.31
N ALA A 504 -0.50 -3.58 1.66
CA ALA A 504 0.43 -3.36 2.76
C ALA A 504 1.40 -2.21 2.48
N THR A 505 1.81 -1.52 3.54
CA THR A 505 2.69 -0.35 3.47
C THR A 505 3.92 -0.46 4.38
N GLU A 506 4.14 -1.63 4.97
CA GLU A 506 5.17 -1.85 6.00
C GLU A 506 6.59 -1.66 5.47
N ASP A 507 6.81 -2.01 4.21
CA ASP A 507 8.11 -1.91 3.56
C ASP A 507 7.93 -1.49 2.09
N THR A 508 8.38 -0.29 1.71
CA THR A 508 8.09 0.31 0.40
C THR A 508 8.60 -0.53 -0.77
N HIS A 509 9.75 -1.17 -0.64
CA HIS A 509 10.28 -2.01 -1.72
C HIS A 509 9.75 -3.45 -1.74
N HIS A 510 8.92 -3.81 -0.77
CA HIS A 510 8.20 -5.08 -0.73
C HIS A 510 6.72 -4.95 -1.10
N THR A 511 6.26 -3.73 -1.37
CA THR A 511 4.85 -3.49 -1.73
C THR A 511 4.49 -4.19 -3.05
N MET A 512 3.20 -4.43 -3.23
CA MET A 512 2.67 -5.07 -4.43
C MET A 512 3.17 -4.37 -5.70
N GLY A 513 3.81 -5.11 -6.59
CA GLY A 513 4.41 -4.59 -7.82
C GLY A 513 4.72 -5.70 -8.83
N ALA A 514 5.62 -5.42 -9.76
CA ALA A 514 6.00 -6.34 -10.84
C ALA A 514 4.78 -6.86 -11.59
N PHE A 515 3.95 -5.94 -12.09
CA PHE A 515 2.73 -6.25 -12.82
C PHE A 515 3.04 -6.87 -14.17
N GLU A 516 2.43 -8.00 -14.47
CA GLU A 516 2.58 -8.71 -15.73
C GLU A 516 1.33 -9.49 -16.08
N PHE A 517 0.78 -9.32 -17.29
CA PHE A 517 -0.35 -10.10 -17.77
C PHE A 517 0.07 -11.43 -18.34
N ASN A 518 -0.61 -12.50 -17.92
CA ASN A 518 -0.49 -13.77 -18.63
C ASN A 518 -1.40 -13.83 -19.87
N ASN A 519 -1.21 -14.87 -20.69
CA ASN A 519 -1.98 -15.06 -21.93
C ASN A 519 -3.50 -15.23 -21.73
N SER A 520 -3.97 -15.44 -20.49
CA SER A 520 -5.41 -15.50 -20.17
C SER A 520 -5.99 -14.15 -19.76
N GLY A 521 -5.20 -13.09 -19.72
CA GLY A 521 -5.61 -11.77 -19.27
C GLY A 521 -5.75 -11.65 -17.76
N LEU A 522 -5.01 -12.47 -17.00
CA LEU A 522 -4.90 -12.35 -15.56
C LEU A 522 -3.63 -11.60 -15.21
N LEU A 523 -3.73 -10.60 -14.34
CA LEU A 523 -2.60 -9.80 -13.88
C LEU A 523 -1.88 -10.52 -12.75
N HIS A 524 -0.63 -10.87 -12.97
CA HIS A 524 0.28 -11.35 -11.93
C HIS A 524 0.96 -10.19 -11.22
N MET A 525 1.12 -10.33 -9.91
CA MET A 525 1.69 -9.32 -9.03
C MET A 525 2.54 -10.00 -7.95
N LEU A 526 3.58 -9.35 -7.51
CA LEU A 526 4.47 -9.84 -6.46
C LEU A 526 4.41 -8.95 -5.22
N GLU A 527 4.50 -9.58 -4.04
CA GLU A 527 4.63 -8.91 -2.75
C GLU A 527 5.73 -9.58 -1.92
N GLY A 528 6.56 -8.79 -1.25
CA GLY A 528 7.68 -9.29 -0.45
C GLY A 528 7.29 -9.76 0.95
N VAL A 529 8.32 -10.11 1.75
CA VAL A 529 8.14 -10.50 3.17
C VAL A 529 7.69 -9.32 4.03
N ALA A 530 7.15 -9.64 5.21
CA ALA A 530 6.72 -8.70 6.25
C ALA A 530 5.53 -7.82 5.87
N MET A 531 4.86 -8.09 4.77
CA MET A 531 3.72 -7.34 4.29
C MET A 531 2.41 -7.94 4.80
N SER A 532 1.52 -7.11 5.33
CA SER A 532 0.23 -7.52 5.91
C SER A 532 -0.93 -7.00 5.07
N THR A 533 -0.94 -7.34 3.80
CA THR A 533 -1.99 -6.95 2.85
C THR A 533 -3.35 -7.51 3.25
N THR A 534 -4.36 -6.65 3.29
CA THR A 534 -5.75 -6.97 3.64
C THR A 534 -6.69 -6.33 2.65
N LEU A 535 -7.02 -7.04 1.56
CA LEU A 535 -7.92 -6.55 0.54
C LEU A 535 -9.36 -6.93 0.85
N GLU A 536 -10.26 -6.02 0.58
CA GLU A 536 -11.68 -6.31 0.53
C GLU A 536 -12.09 -6.42 -0.94
N THR A 537 -12.80 -7.47 -1.32
CA THR A 537 -13.21 -7.69 -2.70
C THR A 537 -14.69 -8.09 -2.75
N PRO A 538 -15.35 -7.98 -3.91
CA PRO A 538 -16.72 -8.48 -4.07
C PRO A 538 -16.87 -9.99 -3.79
N TRP A 539 -15.76 -10.73 -3.75
CA TRP A 539 -15.71 -12.17 -3.50
C TRP A 539 -15.36 -12.54 -2.06
N GLY A 540 -15.13 -11.56 -1.21
CA GLY A 540 -14.74 -11.71 0.18
C GLY A 540 -13.39 -11.09 0.49
N PRO A 541 -13.02 -11.11 1.78
CA PRO A 541 -11.73 -10.58 2.23
C PRO A 541 -10.58 -11.47 1.78
N PHE A 542 -9.52 -10.85 1.32
CA PHE A 542 -8.24 -11.49 1.03
C PHE A 542 -7.20 -11.00 2.02
N ARG A 543 -6.40 -11.91 2.58
CA ARG A 543 -5.40 -11.57 3.60
C ARG A 543 -4.09 -12.30 3.34
N ASN A 544 -3.00 -11.55 3.45
CA ASN A 544 -1.63 -12.08 3.53
C ASN A 544 -1.08 -11.85 4.94
N PHE A 545 -0.37 -12.84 5.49
CA PHE A 545 0.16 -12.82 6.84
C PHE A 545 1.69 -12.66 6.89
N GLY A 546 2.23 -11.76 6.11
CA GLY A 546 3.66 -11.44 6.09
C GLY A 546 4.51 -12.43 5.30
N THR A 547 3.88 -13.28 4.49
CA THR A 547 4.58 -14.23 3.62
C THR A 547 4.71 -13.65 2.22
N PRO A 548 5.91 -13.70 1.61
CA PRO A 548 6.07 -13.26 0.24
C PRO A 548 5.23 -14.11 -0.69
N GLY A 549 4.72 -13.53 -1.76
CA GLY A 549 3.85 -14.26 -2.68
C GLY A 549 3.74 -13.67 -4.06
N SER A 550 3.38 -14.52 -5.01
CA SER A 550 2.75 -14.11 -6.24
C SER A 550 1.23 -14.21 -6.12
N TYR A 551 0.57 -13.20 -6.61
CA TYR A 551 -0.88 -13.04 -6.59
C TYR A 551 -1.39 -12.87 -7.99
N VAL A 552 -2.64 -13.23 -8.18
CA VAL A 552 -3.32 -13.06 -9.45
C VAL A 552 -4.60 -12.27 -9.24
N LEU A 553 -4.72 -11.17 -9.98
CA LEU A 553 -5.94 -10.39 -10.10
C LEU A 553 -6.60 -10.69 -11.45
N ASP A 554 -7.88 -11.06 -11.45
CA ASP A 554 -8.72 -10.98 -12.65
C ASP A 554 -9.36 -9.57 -12.70
N PRO A 555 -8.88 -8.66 -13.55
CA PRO A 555 -9.35 -7.28 -13.56
C PRO A 555 -10.77 -7.10 -14.08
N ARG A 556 -11.40 -8.17 -14.64
CA ARG A 556 -12.81 -8.15 -15.08
C ARG A 556 -13.76 -8.39 -13.91
N THR A 557 -13.29 -9.12 -12.88
CA THR A 557 -14.11 -9.59 -11.76
C THR A 557 -13.65 -9.04 -10.42
N TRP A 558 -12.50 -8.38 -10.36
CA TRP A 558 -11.82 -7.93 -9.13
C TRP A 558 -11.48 -9.07 -8.17
N LYS A 559 -11.40 -10.30 -8.69
CA LYS A 559 -11.05 -11.46 -7.88
C LYS A 559 -9.56 -11.58 -7.72
N VAL A 560 -9.10 -11.53 -6.48
CA VAL A 560 -7.70 -11.73 -6.11
C VAL A 560 -7.52 -13.09 -5.47
N ARG A 561 -6.43 -13.76 -5.79
CA ARG A 561 -6.04 -15.02 -5.14
C ARG A 561 -4.53 -15.13 -5.02
N HIS A 562 -4.08 -15.87 -4.02
CA HIS A 562 -2.72 -16.36 -4.00
C HIS A 562 -2.50 -17.27 -5.21
N PHE A 563 -1.37 -17.08 -5.89
CA PHE A 563 -0.97 -17.97 -6.97
C PHE A 563 0.09 -18.94 -6.47
N VAL A 564 1.27 -18.43 -6.10
CA VAL A 564 2.35 -19.23 -5.54
C VAL A 564 3.01 -18.48 -4.38
N THR A 565 3.52 -19.23 -3.41
CA THR A 565 4.39 -18.68 -2.37
C THR A 565 5.82 -19.07 -2.69
N PRO A 566 6.68 -18.15 -3.12
CA PRO A 566 8.08 -18.43 -3.37
C PRO A 566 8.83 -18.78 -2.09
N GLY A 567 9.96 -19.44 -2.22
CA GLY A 567 10.83 -19.79 -1.09
C GLY A 567 11.82 -18.69 -0.69
N TYR A 568 11.65 -17.47 -1.17
CA TYR A 568 12.54 -16.33 -0.98
C TYR A 568 11.79 -15.09 -0.49
N GLY A 569 12.52 -14.07 -0.02
CA GLY A 569 11.94 -12.93 0.68
C GLY A 569 11.65 -11.70 -0.17
N ASN A 570 12.41 -11.47 -1.25
CA ASN A 570 12.37 -10.24 -2.04
C ASN A 570 12.03 -10.52 -3.51
N PRO A 571 10.77 -10.81 -3.84
CA PRO A 571 10.36 -10.95 -5.23
C PRO A 571 10.39 -9.58 -5.93
N TRP A 572 11.10 -9.48 -7.06
CA TRP A 572 11.30 -8.20 -7.75
C TRP A 572 10.93 -8.22 -9.22
N CYS A 573 10.85 -9.38 -9.86
CA CYS A 573 10.49 -9.49 -11.26
C CYS A 573 9.55 -10.66 -11.51
N TYR A 574 8.66 -10.49 -12.47
CA TYR A 574 7.77 -11.51 -12.98
C TYR A 574 7.73 -11.40 -14.51
N VAL A 575 7.96 -12.48 -15.21
CA VAL A 575 7.92 -12.52 -16.67
C VAL A 575 7.40 -13.86 -17.17
N PHE A 576 6.91 -13.89 -18.40
CA PHE A 576 6.47 -15.10 -19.08
C PHE A 576 7.36 -15.42 -20.28
N ASP A 577 7.63 -16.70 -20.50
CA ASP A 577 8.20 -17.14 -21.76
C ASP A 577 7.13 -17.18 -22.88
N GLN A 578 7.55 -17.50 -24.09
CA GLN A 578 6.67 -17.59 -25.25
C GLN A 578 5.55 -18.65 -25.13
N TRP A 579 5.66 -19.56 -24.15
CA TRP A 579 4.68 -20.61 -23.87
C TRP A 579 3.74 -20.27 -22.73
N GLY A 580 3.92 -19.10 -22.10
CA GLY A 580 3.14 -18.65 -20.94
C GLY A 580 3.60 -19.30 -19.64
N GLN A 581 4.83 -19.81 -19.55
CA GLN A 581 5.44 -20.24 -18.31
C GLN A 581 5.89 -19.00 -17.53
N GLY A 582 5.47 -18.88 -16.27
CA GLY A 582 5.81 -17.75 -15.40
C GLY A 582 7.13 -17.96 -14.68
N PHE A 583 7.94 -16.91 -14.60
CA PHE A 583 9.20 -16.91 -13.87
C PHE A 583 9.27 -15.69 -12.97
N CYS A 584 9.76 -15.90 -11.74
CA CYS A 584 9.90 -14.83 -10.75
C CYS A 584 11.29 -14.87 -10.09
N GLY A 585 11.81 -13.69 -9.78
CA GLY A 585 13.16 -13.50 -9.28
C GLY A 585 13.23 -12.95 -7.86
N ASP A 586 14.26 -13.40 -7.11
CA ASP A 586 14.61 -12.89 -5.78
C ASP A 586 15.67 -11.80 -5.86
N GLY A 587 15.33 -10.58 -5.44
CA GLY A 587 16.26 -9.45 -5.42
C GLY A 587 17.42 -9.62 -4.43
N THR A 588 17.27 -10.42 -3.36
CA THR A 588 18.33 -10.60 -2.35
C THR A 588 19.39 -11.59 -2.77
N MET A 589 18.97 -12.79 -3.21
CA MET A 589 19.88 -13.87 -3.61
C MET A 589 20.09 -13.91 -5.10
N ALA A 590 19.35 -13.07 -5.84
CA ALA A 590 19.38 -12.99 -7.30
C ALA A 590 19.12 -14.34 -7.97
N SER A 591 18.28 -15.18 -7.37
CA SER A 591 17.88 -16.46 -7.93
C SER A 591 16.61 -16.31 -8.75
N GLN A 592 16.51 -17.05 -9.86
CA GLN A 592 15.35 -17.11 -10.70
C GLN A 592 14.60 -18.42 -10.48
N HIS A 593 13.28 -18.35 -10.40
CA HIS A 593 12.42 -19.47 -10.09
C HIS A 593 11.32 -19.62 -11.14
N TRP A 594 10.99 -20.87 -11.46
CA TRP A 594 9.79 -21.17 -12.23
C TRP A 594 8.56 -21.12 -11.32
N ASP A 595 7.63 -20.24 -11.62
CA ASP A 595 6.39 -20.05 -10.88
C ASP A 595 5.32 -21.06 -11.32
N THR A 596 5.45 -22.28 -10.85
CA THR A 596 4.71 -23.46 -11.33
C THR A 596 3.21 -23.32 -11.07
N PRO A 597 2.34 -23.34 -12.09
CA PRO A 597 0.91 -23.02 -11.97
C PRO A 597 0.12 -23.88 -10.98
N LEU A 598 0.51 -25.12 -10.77
CA LEU A 598 -0.19 -26.06 -9.88
C LEU A 598 0.47 -26.20 -8.51
N SER A 599 1.46 -25.37 -8.20
CA SER A 599 2.14 -25.39 -6.90
C SER A 599 1.25 -24.95 -5.75
N GLY A 600 0.17 -24.25 -6.05
CA GLY A 600 -0.82 -23.81 -5.09
C GLY A 600 -0.33 -22.69 -4.16
N ALA A 601 -1.29 -22.07 -3.48
CA ALA A 601 -1.04 -21.12 -2.40
C ALA A 601 -0.37 -21.80 -1.20
N GLN A 602 -0.14 -21.05 -0.16
CA GLN A 602 0.47 -21.52 1.09
C GLN A 602 -0.24 -22.76 1.65
N TYR A 603 0.47 -23.87 1.78
CA TYR A 603 0.04 -24.98 2.60
C TYR A 603 1.23 -25.66 3.28
N ARG A 604 0.98 -26.25 4.41
CA ARG A 604 2.00 -26.88 5.25
C ARG A 604 2.66 -28.05 4.54
N GLY A 605 3.98 -28.08 4.47
CA GLY A 605 4.75 -29.18 3.85
C GLY A 605 4.96 -29.03 2.33
N ARG A 606 4.57 -27.90 1.74
CA ARG A 606 4.88 -27.58 0.34
C ARG A 606 6.37 -27.52 0.11
N LYS A 607 6.84 -28.03 -1.02
CA LYS A 607 8.22 -27.83 -1.51
C LYS A 607 8.36 -26.41 -2.07
N GLY A 608 9.58 -25.86 -2.01
CA GLY A 608 9.94 -24.62 -2.68
C GLY A 608 9.77 -24.72 -4.20
N LEU A 609 9.77 -23.56 -4.86
CA LEU A 609 9.77 -23.50 -6.32
C LEU A 609 11.05 -24.11 -6.91
N ASN A 610 10.98 -24.55 -8.15
CA ASN A 610 12.15 -24.94 -8.92
C ASN A 610 13.05 -23.71 -9.15
N THR A 611 14.25 -23.73 -8.62
CA THR A 611 15.27 -22.71 -8.89
C THR A 611 15.91 -23.00 -10.25
N VAL A 612 15.67 -22.10 -11.20
CA VAL A 612 16.21 -22.25 -12.56
C VAL A 612 17.71 -21.97 -12.58
N PHE A 613 18.14 -20.90 -11.91
CA PHE A 613 19.54 -20.59 -11.69
C PHE A 613 19.78 -19.69 -10.47
N ASN A 614 21.01 -19.69 -9.97
CA ASN A 614 21.53 -18.72 -9.00
C ASN A 614 22.61 -17.87 -9.66
N THR A 615 22.65 -16.60 -9.37
CA THR A 615 23.49 -15.62 -10.08
C THR A 615 24.91 -15.48 -9.55
N GLU A 616 25.45 -16.46 -8.86
CA GLU A 616 26.86 -16.46 -8.44
C GLU A 616 27.26 -15.23 -7.60
N GLY A 617 26.33 -14.72 -6.78
CA GLY A 617 26.55 -13.56 -5.91
C GLY A 617 26.29 -12.20 -6.55
N MET A 618 25.83 -12.15 -7.79
CA MET A 618 25.32 -10.92 -8.40
C MET A 618 23.97 -10.54 -7.80
N ARG A 619 23.76 -9.26 -7.46
CA ARG A 619 22.53 -8.73 -6.89
C ARG A 619 22.56 -7.18 -6.78
N PRO A 620 21.48 -6.47 -6.36
CA PRO A 620 20.09 -6.91 -6.47
C PRO A 620 19.65 -6.92 -7.93
N VAL A 621 18.57 -7.63 -8.20
CA VAL A 621 17.90 -7.65 -9.49
C VAL A 621 16.99 -6.45 -9.59
N VAL A 622 17.01 -5.79 -10.72
CA VAL A 622 16.12 -4.64 -10.98
C VAL A 622 15.13 -4.88 -12.11
N GLY A 623 15.37 -5.85 -12.98
CA GLY A 623 14.44 -6.23 -14.02
C GLY A 623 14.87 -7.50 -14.73
N SER A 624 13.94 -8.16 -15.38
CA SER A 624 14.19 -9.34 -16.19
C SER A 624 13.22 -9.37 -17.36
N GLU A 625 13.64 -10.03 -18.46
CA GLU A 625 12.82 -10.17 -19.65
C GLU A 625 13.32 -11.33 -20.51
N PHE A 626 12.42 -11.98 -21.25
CA PHE A 626 12.80 -12.87 -22.35
C PHE A 626 12.97 -12.08 -23.63
N LEU A 627 14.08 -12.30 -24.32
CA LEU A 627 14.39 -11.56 -25.53
C LEU A 627 13.63 -12.16 -26.72
N HIS A 628 12.59 -11.47 -27.16
CA HIS A 628 11.76 -11.84 -28.30
C HIS A 628 11.65 -10.70 -29.33
N SER A 629 12.64 -9.82 -29.37
CA SER A 629 12.64 -8.67 -30.28
C SER A 629 13.20 -9.01 -31.65
N ARG A 630 12.49 -8.63 -32.72
CA ARG A 630 12.91 -8.83 -34.12
C ARG A 630 14.19 -8.09 -34.51
N GLN A 631 14.61 -7.10 -33.73
CA GLN A 631 15.86 -6.35 -33.94
C GLN A 631 17.09 -7.12 -33.49
N PHE A 632 16.91 -8.23 -32.78
CA PHE A 632 18.03 -9.04 -32.31
C PHE A 632 18.22 -10.27 -33.19
N PRO A 633 19.49 -10.76 -33.36
CA PRO A 633 19.79 -11.98 -34.13
C PRO A 633 19.08 -13.23 -33.58
N ASP A 634 18.90 -14.23 -34.46
CA ASP A 634 18.19 -15.47 -34.11
C ASP A 634 18.83 -16.24 -32.96
N ASP A 635 20.17 -16.18 -32.84
CA ASP A 635 20.95 -16.90 -31.83
C ASP A 635 20.79 -16.34 -30.41
N VAL A 636 20.20 -15.15 -30.25
CA VAL A 636 19.88 -14.57 -28.95
C VAL A 636 18.40 -14.61 -28.59
N GLN A 637 17.54 -15.01 -29.55
CA GLN A 637 16.10 -15.10 -29.30
C GLN A 637 15.78 -16.12 -28.19
N GLY A 638 14.79 -15.80 -27.34
CA GLY A 638 14.39 -16.64 -26.21
C GLY A 638 15.39 -16.68 -25.04
N GLN A 639 16.49 -15.93 -25.10
CA GLN A 639 17.38 -15.81 -23.97
C GLN A 639 16.76 -14.94 -22.88
N PHE A 640 17.03 -15.30 -21.64
CA PHE A 640 16.58 -14.55 -20.46
C PHE A 640 17.60 -13.46 -20.12
N LEU A 641 17.14 -12.25 -20.01
CA LEU A 641 17.89 -11.07 -19.58
C LEU A 641 17.66 -10.81 -18.09
N TYR A 642 18.69 -10.37 -17.41
CA TYR A 642 18.65 -10.19 -15.97
C TYR A 642 19.52 -9.01 -15.53
N ALA A 643 18.90 -7.90 -15.16
CA ALA A 643 19.64 -6.70 -14.77
C ALA A 643 20.23 -6.84 -13.37
N CYS A 644 21.54 -6.58 -13.22
CA CYS A 644 22.28 -6.69 -11.96
C CYS A 644 23.08 -5.42 -11.68
N VAL A 645 23.16 -5.02 -10.41
CA VAL A 645 23.82 -3.80 -9.96
C VAL A 645 24.95 -4.05 -8.93
N ILE A 646 24.94 -5.17 -8.21
CA ILE A 646 26.00 -5.53 -7.26
C ILE A 646 26.78 -6.73 -7.80
N ASN A 647 28.11 -6.64 -7.78
CA ASN A 647 29.05 -7.61 -8.34
C ASN A 647 28.94 -7.81 -9.86
N MET A 648 28.02 -7.10 -10.51
CA MET A 648 27.84 -7.05 -11.94
C MET A 648 27.02 -5.80 -12.28
N ASN A 649 27.65 -4.80 -12.84
CA ASN A 649 26.97 -3.59 -13.32
C ASN A 649 26.60 -3.81 -14.79
N GLY A 650 25.46 -4.45 -15.04
CA GLY A 650 25.07 -4.81 -16.39
C GLY A 650 23.98 -5.84 -16.48
N MET A 651 23.84 -6.44 -17.66
CA MET A 651 22.77 -7.35 -18.01
C MET A 651 23.33 -8.66 -18.59
N PRO A 652 23.60 -9.67 -17.74
CA PRO A 652 23.96 -11.01 -18.19
C PRO A 652 22.78 -11.69 -18.89
N ARG A 653 23.10 -12.68 -19.73
CA ARG A 653 22.15 -13.45 -20.51
C ARG A 653 22.17 -14.92 -20.08
N TRP A 654 21.03 -15.56 -20.14
CA TRP A 654 20.84 -16.95 -19.76
C TRP A 654 20.02 -17.70 -20.82
N THR A 655 20.39 -18.94 -21.07
CA THR A 655 19.54 -19.87 -21.86
C THR A 655 18.81 -20.79 -20.90
N PHE A 656 17.51 -20.97 -21.10
CA PHE A 656 16.72 -21.93 -20.34
C PHE A 656 16.53 -23.21 -21.14
N LYS A 657 16.56 -24.32 -20.46
CA LYS A 657 16.33 -25.65 -21.04
C LYS A 657 15.55 -26.53 -20.07
N ASP A 658 14.84 -27.50 -20.60
CA ASP A 658 14.16 -28.50 -19.78
C ASP A 658 15.16 -29.28 -18.92
N ASP A 659 14.80 -29.52 -17.67
CA ASP A 659 15.54 -30.34 -16.72
C ASP A 659 14.57 -31.21 -15.92
N GLY A 660 14.26 -32.38 -16.43
CA GLY A 660 13.23 -33.26 -15.89
C GLY A 660 11.85 -32.65 -15.93
N ALA A 661 11.23 -32.41 -14.77
CA ALA A 661 9.93 -31.75 -14.67
C ALA A 661 10.04 -30.23 -14.40
N GLY A 662 11.17 -29.62 -14.65
CA GLY A 662 11.43 -28.21 -14.43
C GLY A 662 12.38 -27.63 -15.45
N PHE A 663 13.02 -26.52 -15.08
CA PHE A 663 13.94 -25.79 -15.95
C PHE A 663 15.30 -25.63 -15.28
N LYS A 664 16.34 -25.54 -16.11
CA LYS A 664 17.68 -25.14 -15.73
C LYS A 664 18.18 -24.02 -16.63
N GLY A 665 18.76 -23.00 -16.02
CA GLY A 665 19.38 -21.87 -16.72
C GLY A 665 20.91 -22.00 -16.75
N ASP A 666 21.47 -21.84 -17.95
CA ASP A 666 22.92 -21.77 -18.16
C ASP A 666 23.30 -20.35 -18.60
N ARG A 667 24.26 -19.73 -17.89
CA ARG A 667 24.73 -18.40 -18.24
C ARG A 667 25.49 -18.43 -19.57
N VAL A 668 25.14 -17.53 -20.47
CA VAL A 668 25.86 -17.27 -21.72
C VAL A 668 27.14 -16.47 -21.37
N ARG A 669 28.33 -17.05 -21.59
CA ARG A 669 29.61 -16.45 -21.22
C ARG A 669 30.46 -16.12 -22.44
N HIS A 670 31.18 -15.03 -22.34
CA HIS A 670 32.24 -14.71 -23.29
C HIS A 670 33.52 -15.50 -22.98
N ASN A 671 34.06 -16.16 -24.02
CA ASN A 671 35.41 -16.73 -23.97
C ASN A 671 36.36 -15.84 -24.78
N PRO A 672 37.32 -15.13 -24.16
CA PRO A 672 38.20 -14.26 -24.89
C PRO A 672 39.09 -14.96 -25.96
N ALA A 673 39.25 -16.28 -25.85
CA ALA A 673 39.99 -17.08 -26.82
C ALA A 673 39.16 -17.45 -28.07
N ASP A 674 37.84 -17.25 -28.03
CA ASP A 674 36.90 -17.49 -29.15
C ASP A 674 36.07 -16.26 -29.40
N PRO A 675 36.37 -15.45 -30.43
CA PRO A 675 35.62 -14.23 -30.74
C PRO A 675 34.14 -14.46 -31.13
N LYS A 676 33.75 -15.70 -31.33
CA LYS A 676 32.33 -16.06 -31.63
C LYS A 676 31.51 -16.30 -30.37
N THR A 677 32.11 -16.29 -29.18
CA THR A 677 31.36 -16.47 -27.95
C THR A 677 30.58 -15.24 -27.56
N ALA A 678 29.42 -15.46 -26.96
CA ALA A 678 28.50 -14.40 -26.61
C ALA A 678 28.97 -13.59 -25.37
N PHE A 679 28.76 -12.31 -25.41
CA PHE A 679 29.00 -11.38 -24.32
C PHE A 679 27.75 -11.22 -23.44
N ASP A 680 27.92 -10.66 -22.24
CA ASP A 680 26.79 -10.04 -21.53
C ASP A 680 26.15 -8.96 -22.45
N LEU A 681 24.84 -8.76 -22.38
CA LEU A 681 24.17 -7.81 -23.28
C LEU A 681 24.70 -6.40 -23.11
N ILE A 682 24.93 -6.01 -21.87
CA ILE A 682 25.62 -4.77 -21.49
C ILE A 682 26.39 -4.99 -20.21
N LYS A 683 27.54 -4.37 -20.07
CA LYS A 683 28.33 -4.31 -18.85
C LYS A 683 29.01 -2.96 -18.76
N SER A 684 28.96 -2.32 -17.58
CA SER A 684 29.63 -1.05 -17.32
C SER A 684 30.79 -1.22 -16.35
N SER A 685 31.82 -0.41 -16.51
CA SER A 685 32.89 -0.24 -15.54
C SER A 685 32.54 0.77 -14.45
N ASP A 686 31.46 1.54 -14.63
CA ASP A 686 30.93 2.43 -13.60
C ASP A 686 30.17 1.62 -12.55
N LYS A 687 30.57 1.76 -11.28
CA LYS A 687 29.96 1.06 -10.14
C LYS A 687 28.54 1.53 -9.83
N HIS A 688 28.13 2.67 -10.38
CA HIS A 688 26.79 3.26 -10.19
C HIS A 688 25.86 3.02 -11.38
N PHE A 689 26.31 2.31 -12.42
CA PHE A 689 25.45 1.89 -13.53
C PHE A 689 24.33 0.99 -13.02
N ARG A 690 23.11 1.39 -13.30
CA ARG A 690 21.89 0.72 -12.86
C ARG A 690 20.87 0.66 -13.98
#